data_ac103544fbe4c2aa1546d5bdf40271e3
#
_entry.id   ac103544fbe4c2aa1546d5bdf40271e3
#
_cell.length_a   1.000
_cell.length_b   1.000
_cell.length_c   1.000
_cell.angle_alpha   90.00
_cell.angle_beta   90.00
_cell.angle_gamma   90.00
#
_symmetry.space_group_name_H-M   'P 1'
#
loop_
_entity.id
_entity.type
_entity.pdbx_description
1 polymer ?
#
loop_
_entity_poly.entity_id
_entity_poly.type
_entity_poly.pdbx_seq_one_letter_code
_entity_poly.pdbx_strand_id
1 'polypeptide(L)'
;MNTPATPSESLDALETLDLGIGGMTCASCVGRVERALRKVPGVQDAAVNLATESARIAYVVPPDAQGPAMDALLRRAVRNAGYEPRAADATDAPEDASPWAGFLPVAVGLALSAPLVLPMVGDLFGQHWMLPAWVQFLLATPVQFILGARFYKGGWAAAKALSGNMDLLVAVGTSAGWGLSMWLWLTAPTDHPGHVPHLYFEASAVVVTLVLLGKWLEARAKRQTTAAIRALHALRPDVVHLLSKTGEVDVPVAEVMVGDRLVVRPGERIPADGVVTEGQTQVDESMLTGEPLPVARELGGRLTGGSINGDGRIVMQVQAVGSETVLAQIIRLVEDAQAAKAPLQRLVDKVSAVFVPVVLVLALITLLGWLWACAGTEAALIHAVAVLVIACPCALGLATPAAIMAGTGVAAQHGILIKDVQALEVAHRVDTVAFDKTGTLTVGQPRLVALELAAGADEAAVLAAVAGVQSGSEHPLARAVVAAAAQRGMAPEAADGVRAVPGRGTEGVVQGQTWHIGSLRWMQELGVPVLPAAAGEGAANAGPLAQRALALQQEGFTVSAVAGPTPQGLQVLALLAFGDEPKPGAREALAALKARGIRTVMISGDNRGAAEAMARRLGLDPAAGEVMAEVLPGDKAAQIQLLQRGNAANVKSGAGSAPQPCIVAMVGDGVNDAPALAAADVGMAMGNGTDVAMHAAGITLMRGDPMLVAAALDISHRTVSKIRQNLFWAFAYNVAGIPLAALGYLSPVVAGAAMALSSVSVMANALLLKRWRM
;
A
#
# COMPACT_ATOMS: atom_id res chain seq x y z
N MET A 1 26.62 -41.16 -34.17
CA MET A 1 27.13 -40.43 -32.98
C MET A 1 25.98 -39.69 -32.40
N ASN A 2 25.35 -40.27 -31.36
CA ASN A 2 24.25 -39.67 -30.62
C ASN A 2 24.82 -38.71 -29.59
N THR A 3 24.51 -37.41 -29.70
CA THR A 3 24.69 -36.44 -28.64
C THR A 3 23.57 -36.64 -27.59
N PRO A 4 23.89 -36.74 -26.29
CA PRO A 4 22.84 -36.82 -25.26
C PRO A 4 22.20 -35.45 -25.08
N ALA A 5 20.87 -35.43 -25.08
CA ALA A 5 20.06 -34.27 -24.71
C ALA A 5 20.35 -33.94 -23.26
N THR A 6 20.72 -32.70 -22.98
CA THR A 6 20.73 -32.10 -21.64
C THR A 6 19.31 -32.09 -21.09
N PRO A 7 19.09 -32.51 -19.83
CA PRO A 7 17.77 -32.35 -19.20
C PRO A 7 17.53 -30.85 -19.02
N SER A 8 16.37 -30.38 -19.55
CA SER A 8 15.83 -29.09 -19.20
C SER A 8 15.52 -29.10 -17.70
N GLU A 9 16.25 -28.33 -16.91
CA GLU A 9 15.82 -27.96 -15.57
C GLU A 9 14.46 -27.29 -15.71
N SER A 10 13.41 -28.01 -15.32
CA SER A 10 12.10 -27.43 -15.05
C SER A 10 12.30 -26.46 -13.89
N LEU A 11 12.19 -25.18 -14.17
CA LEU A 11 12.00 -24.15 -13.14
C LEU A 11 10.71 -24.53 -12.39
N ASP A 12 10.88 -25.10 -11.20
CA ASP A 12 9.78 -25.43 -10.30
C ASP A 12 9.02 -24.11 -10.02
N ALA A 13 7.81 -24.00 -10.56
CA ALA A 13 6.98 -22.81 -10.41
C ALA A 13 6.61 -22.70 -8.92
N LEU A 14 6.98 -21.57 -8.33
CA LEU A 14 6.63 -21.23 -6.95
C LEU A 14 5.14 -20.89 -6.91
N GLU A 15 4.33 -21.74 -6.28
CA GLU A 15 2.90 -21.48 -6.07
C GLU A 15 2.67 -20.79 -4.73
N THR A 16 1.64 -19.95 -4.65
CA THR A 16 1.22 -19.29 -3.43
C THR A 16 -0.20 -19.69 -3.07
N LEU A 17 -0.43 -20.01 -1.79
CA LEU A 17 -1.75 -20.30 -1.22
C LEU A 17 -2.02 -19.35 -0.06
N ASP A 18 -3.20 -18.73 -0.07
CA ASP A 18 -3.71 -17.97 1.06
C ASP A 18 -4.70 -18.83 1.86
N LEU A 19 -4.51 -18.87 3.18
CA LEU A 19 -5.30 -19.70 4.10
C LEU A 19 -5.77 -18.85 5.29
N GLY A 20 -7.07 -18.81 5.56
CA GLY A 20 -7.63 -18.22 6.77
C GLY A 20 -7.29 -19.07 8.00
N ILE A 21 -6.96 -18.43 9.15
CA ILE A 21 -6.58 -19.11 10.37
C ILE A 21 -7.30 -18.50 11.56
N GLY A 22 -8.29 -19.21 12.05
CA GLY A 22 -9.05 -18.81 13.25
C GLY A 22 -8.35 -19.18 14.57
N GLY A 23 -8.62 -18.40 15.63
CA GLY A 23 -8.18 -18.70 17.00
C GLY A 23 -6.81 -18.15 17.37
N MET A 24 -6.15 -17.36 16.54
CA MET A 24 -4.90 -16.67 16.91
C MET A 24 -5.19 -15.46 17.80
N THR A 25 -4.48 -15.36 18.93
CA THR A 25 -4.72 -14.28 19.92
C THR A 25 -3.52 -13.38 20.16
N CYS A 26 -2.33 -13.77 19.72
CA CYS A 26 -1.10 -13.02 19.99
C CYS A 26 0.04 -13.38 19.02
N ALA A 27 1.10 -12.59 19.03
CA ALA A 27 2.28 -12.78 18.18
C ALA A 27 2.95 -14.15 18.33
N SER A 28 2.95 -14.74 19.55
CA SER A 28 3.49 -16.08 19.75
C SER A 28 2.66 -17.19 19.10
N CYS A 29 1.34 -16.97 18.92
CA CYS A 29 0.47 -17.85 18.13
C CYS A 29 0.89 -17.86 16.66
N VAL A 30 1.13 -16.67 16.10
CA VAL A 30 1.62 -16.47 14.74
C VAL A 30 2.91 -17.27 14.50
N GLY A 31 3.93 -17.07 15.32
CA GLY A 31 5.20 -17.78 15.18
C GLY A 31 5.08 -19.31 15.33
N ARG A 32 4.04 -19.80 16.02
CA ARG A 32 3.75 -21.24 16.12
C ARG A 32 3.17 -21.76 14.81
N VAL A 33 2.20 -21.07 14.25
CA VAL A 33 1.59 -21.44 12.96
C VAL A 33 2.63 -21.43 11.85
N GLU A 34 3.45 -20.37 11.76
CA GLU A 34 4.54 -20.28 10.77
C GLU A 34 5.50 -21.45 10.86
N ARG A 35 5.93 -21.79 12.07
CA ARG A 35 6.81 -22.95 12.28
C ARG A 35 6.16 -24.28 11.91
N ALA A 36 4.86 -24.42 12.10
CA ALA A 36 4.12 -25.61 11.71
C ALA A 36 3.99 -25.71 10.18
N LEU A 37 3.70 -24.61 9.51
CA LEU A 37 3.58 -24.54 8.06
C LEU A 37 4.94 -24.77 7.37
N ARG A 38 6.01 -24.15 7.85
CA ARG A 38 7.38 -24.35 7.31
C ARG A 38 7.95 -25.76 7.50
N LYS A 39 7.33 -26.58 8.36
CA LYS A 39 7.68 -28.00 8.52
C LYS A 39 7.05 -28.90 7.47
N VAL A 40 6.07 -28.40 6.70
CA VAL A 40 5.43 -29.17 5.65
C VAL A 40 6.40 -29.25 4.46
N PRO A 41 6.68 -30.47 3.95
CA PRO A 41 7.56 -30.63 2.78
C PRO A 41 7.07 -29.84 1.57
N GLY A 42 7.98 -29.14 0.90
CA GLY A 42 7.68 -28.28 -0.25
C GLY A 42 7.41 -26.81 0.10
N VAL A 43 7.16 -26.46 1.37
CA VAL A 43 6.98 -25.07 1.77
C VAL A 43 8.32 -24.35 1.84
N GLN A 44 8.46 -23.28 1.05
CA GLN A 44 9.63 -22.41 1.00
C GLN A 44 9.53 -21.25 2.01
N ASP A 45 8.35 -20.62 2.06
CA ASP A 45 8.08 -19.56 3.04
C ASP A 45 6.62 -19.60 3.51
N ALA A 46 6.39 -19.14 4.72
CA ALA A 46 5.06 -18.99 5.31
C ALA A 46 5.04 -17.71 6.15
N ALA A 47 4.22 -16.76 5.77
CA ALA A 47 3.98 -15.52 6.48
C ALA A 47 2.54 -15.54 7.04
N VAL A 48 2.41 -15.38 8.36
CA VAL A 48 1.11 -15.37 9.05
C VAL A 48 0.84 -13.97 9.59
N ASN A 49 -0.31 -13.43 9.29
CA ASN A 49 -0.74 -12.11 9.76
C ASN A 49 -1.85 -12.25 10.82
N LEU A 50 -1.57 -11.73 12.01
CA LEU A 50 -2.52 -11.74 13.12
C LEU A 50 -3.73 -10.82 12.86
N ALA A 51 -3.53 -9.73 12.12
CA ALA A 51 -4.57 -8.72 11.92
C ALA A 51 -5.63 -9.18 10.91
N THR A 52 -5.21 -9.83 9.83
CA THR A 52 -6.11 -10.40 8.81
C THR A 52 -6.56 -11.83 9.13
N GLU A 53 -5.95 -12.46 10.14
CA GLU A 53 -6.16 -13.88 10.50
C GLU A 53 -5.92 -14.82 9.31
N SER A 54 -4.90 -14.50 8.49
CA SER A 54 -4.55 -15.25 7.29
C SER A 54 -3.08 -15.66 7.29
N ALA A 55 -2.76 -16.70 6.53
CA ALA A 55 -1.41 -17.12 6.19
C ALA A 55 -1.23 -17.12 4.69
N ARG A 56 -0.14 -16.53 4.21
CA ARG A 56 0.34 -16.69 2.85
C ARG A 56 1.49 -17.68 2.85
N ILE A 57 1.39 -18.70 2.02
CA ILE A 57 2.31 -19.84 2.00
C ILE A 57 2.84 -19.96 0.58
N ALA A 58 4.16 -19.82 0.42
CA ALA A 58 4.86 -20.07 -0.84
C ALA A 58 5.43 -21.48 -0.81
N TYR A 59 5.10 -22.30 -1.79
CA TYR A 59 5.54 -23.69 -1.87
C TYR A 59 5.84 -24.11 -3.31
N VAL A 60 6.67 -25.13 -3.42
CA VAL A 60 6.93 -25.83 -4.68
C VAL A 60 6.10 -27.11 -4.65
N VAL A 61 5.32 -27.35 -5.70
CA VAL A 61 4.54 -28.58 -5.83
C VAL A 61 5.51 -29.74 -6.05
N PRO A 62 5.63 -30.71 -5.10
CA PRO A 62 6.43 -31.88 -5.35
C PRO A 62 5.90 -32.66 -6.56
N PRO A 63 6.77 -33.27 -7.39
CA PRO A 63 6.36 -33.96 -8.62
C PRO A 63 5.31 -35.06 -8.38
N ASP A 64 5.25 -35.60 -7.17
CA ASP A 64 4.35 -36.67 -6.75
C ASP A 64 3.08 -36.19 -6.04
N ALA A 65 2.91 -34.86 -5.81
CA ALA A 65 1.77 -34.31 -5.10
C ALA A 65 0.91 -33.46 -6.05
N GLN A 66 -0.35 -33.86 -6.24
CA GLN A 66 -1.34 -33.01 -6.92
C GLN A 66 -1.71 -31.82 -6.02
N GLY A 67 -1.97 -30.64 -6.59
CA GLY A 67 -2.28 -29.39 -5.87
C GLY A 67 -3.33 -29.51 -4.73
N PRO A 68 -4.42 -30.30 -4.86
CA PRO A 68 -5.38 -30.55 -3.77
C PRO A 68 -4.77 -31.24 -2.54
N ALA A 69 -3.70 -32.02 -2.71
CA ALA A 69 -3.05 -32.70 -1.60
C ALA A 69 -2.24 -31.74 -0.71
N MET A 70 -1.65 -30.68 -1.30
CA MET A 70 -0.88 -29.66 -0.55
C MET A 70 -1.79 -28.82 0.35
N ASP A 71 -2.95 -28.34 -0.16
CA ASP A 71 -3.93 -27.60 0.67
C ASP A 71 -4.38 -28.43 1.89
N ALA A 72 -4.65 -29.71 1.68
CA ALA A 72 -5.03 -30.61 2.78
C ALA A 72 -3.90 -30.79 3.83
N LEU A 73 -2.65 -30.88 3.39
CA LEU A 73 -1.48 -30.98 4.29
C LEU A 73 -1.28 -29.69 5.09
N LEU A 74 -1.40 -28.52 4.45
CA LEU A 74 -1.28 -27.23 5.09
C LEU A 74 -2.40 -27.00 6.12
N ARG A 75 -3.65 -27.31 5.79
CA ARG A 75 -4.78 -27.27 6.74
C ARG A 75 -4.58 -28.21 7.92
N ARG A 76 -4.03 -29.40 7.68
CA ARG A 76 -3.71 -30.34 8.74
C ARG A 76 -2.60 -29.83 9.65
N ALA A 77 -1.58 -29.19 9.10
CA ALA A 77 -0.50 -28.58 9.86
C ALA A 77 -1.03 -27.46 10.80
N VAL A 78 -1.95 -26.64 10.33
CA VAL A 78 -2.63 -25.60 11.13
C VAL A 78 -3.44 -26.23 12.26
N ARG A 79 -4.23 -27.27 11.99
CA ARG A 79 -5.00 -27.98 13.03
C ARG A 79 -4.10 -28.61 14.07
N ASN A 80 -3.01 -29.24 13.64
CA ASN A 80 -2.04 -29.85 14.55
C ASN A 80 -1.33 -28.81 15.43
N ALA A 81 -1.19 -27.57 14.96
CA ALA A 81 -0.69 -26.46 15.75
C ALA A 81 -1.74 -25.91 16.76
N GLY A 82 -2.97 -26.43 16.74
CA GLY A 82 -4.05 -26.05 17.66
C GLY A 82 -4.91 -24.89 17.18
N TYR A 83 -4.94 -24.60 15.86
CA TYR A 83 -5.69 -23.52 15.24
C TYR A 83 -6.67 -24.03 14.19
N GLU A 84 -7.65 -23.20 13.81
CA GLU A 84 -8.70 -23.57 12.88
C GLU A 84 -8.40 -23.03 11.48
N PRO A 85 -8.15 -23.90 10.46
CA PRO A 85 -7.98 -23.45 9.09
C PRO A 85 -9.34 -23.11 8.48
N ARG A 86 -9.45 -21.95 7.83
CA ARG A 86 -10.63 -21.47 7.10
C ARG A 86 -10.29 -21.29 5.63
N ALA A 87 -11.28 -21.15 4.75
CA ALA A 87 -11.04 -20.68 3.40
C ALA A 87 -10.57 -19.23 3.44
N ALA A 88 -9.69 -18.81 2.52
CA ALA A 88 -9.22 -17.42 2.47
C ALA A 88 -10.38 -16.44 2.21
N ASP A 89 -11.35 -16.89 1.39
CA ASP A 89 -12.54 -16.11 1.01
C ASP A 89 -13.70 -16.22 2.02
N ALA A 90 -13.57 -17.08 3.05
CA ALA A 90 -14.54 -17.14 4.13
C ALA A 90 -14.38 -15.92 5.05
N THR A 91 -14.65 -14.76 4.52
CA THR A 91 -15.05 -13.62 5.32
C THR A 91 -16.40 -13.98 5.96
N ASP A 92 -16.35 -14.56 7.17
CA ASP A 92 -17.47 -14.51 8.12
C ASP A 92 -17.73 -13.04 8.46
N ALA A 93 -18.16 -12.25 7.49
CA ALA A 93 -18.85 -11.02 7.72
C ALA A 93 -20.34 -11.33 7.64
N PRO A 94 -21.07 -11.45 8.77
CA PRO A 94 -22.51 -11.28 8.72
C PRO A 94 -22.73 -9.92 8.06
N GLU A 95 -23.59 -9.88 7.05
CA GLU A 95 -23.91 -8.70 6.24
C GLU A 95 -24.31 -7.46 7.05
N ASP A 96 -24.63 -7.62 8.33
CA ASP A 96 -24.93 -6.55 9.29
C ASP A 96 -24.31 -6.85 10.66
N ALA A 97 -22.97 -6.84 10.76
CA ALA A 97 -22.38 -6.95 12.08
C ALA A 97 -22.64 -5.68 12.88
N SER A 98 -23.68 -5.71 13.69
CA SER A 98 -23.95 -4.69 14.71
C SER A 98 -22.63 -4.25 15.36
N PRO A 99 -22.44 -2.94 15.68
CA PRO A 99 -21.32 -2.45 16.46
C PRO A 99 -21.08 -3.22 17.76
N TRP A 100 -22.11 -3.93 18.23
CA TRP A 100 -22.14 -4.75 19.44
C TRP A 100 -21.91 -6.26 19.19
N ALA A 101 -21.62 -6.67 17.95
CA ALA A 101 -21.35 -8.07 17.66
C ALA A 101 -20.23 -8.62 18.56
N GLY A 102 -20.50 -9.76 19.18
CA GLY A 102 -19.56 -10.41 20.12
C GLY A 102 -19.44 -9.74 21.49
N PHE A 103 -20.27 -8.77 21.84
CA PHE A 103 -20.26 -8.09 23.15
C PHE A 103 -20.90 -8.91 24.26
N LEU A 104 -21.77 -9.86 23.96
CA LEU A 104 -22.54 -10.63 24.95
C LEU A 104 -21.65 -11.28 26.04
N PRO A 105 -20.54 -11.97 25.72
CA PRO A 105 -19.67 -12.51 26.76
C PRO A 105 -19.08 -11.44 27.69
N VAL A 106 -18.76 -10.26 27.15
CA VAL A 106 -18.28 -9.11 27.91
C VAL A 106 -19.38 -8.56 28.82
N ALA A 107 -20.60 -8.39 28.29
CA ALA A 107 -21.76 -7.91 29.06
C ALA A 107 -22.07 -8.84 30.24
N VAL A 108 -22.09 -10.16 29.99
CA VAL A 108 -22.27 -11.16 31.04
C VAL A 108 -21.13 -11.10 32.06
N GLY A 109 -19.88 -11.00 31.61
CA GLY A 109 -18.72 -10.85 32.49
C GLY A 109 -18.80 -9.60 33.35
N LEU A 110 -19.18 -8.44 32.78
CA LEU A 110 -19.38 -7.20 33.54
C LEU A 110 -20.51 -7.33 34.56
N ALA A 111 -21.64 -7.92 34.18
CA ALA A 111 -22.78 -8.11 35.06
C ALA A 111 -22.46 -8.99 36.26
N LEU A 112 -21.67 -10.06 36.05
CA LEU A 112 -21.28 -10.98 37.12
C LEU A 112 -20.09 -10.43 37.95
N SER A 113 -19.19 -9.64 37.36
CA SER A 113 -18.02 -9.10 38.07
C SER A 113 -18.34 -7.78 38.80
N ALA A 114 -19.31 -6.97 38.36
CA ALA A 114 -19.63 -5.70 38.98
C ALA A 114 -20.00 -5.82 40.47
N PRO A 115 -20.83 -6.78 40.91
CA PRO A 115 -21.13 -6.96 42.34
C PRO A 115 -19.89 -7.31 43.18
N LEU A 116 -18.90 -8.02 42.56
CA LEU A 116 -17.69 -8.41 43.25
C LEU A 116 -16.73 -7.22 43.50
N VAL A 117 -16.87 -6.13 42.77
CA VAL A 117 -16.07 -4.90 42.92
C VAL A 117 -16.71 -3.96 43.99
N LEU A 118 -17.99 -4.13 44.34
CA LEU A 118 -18.68 -3.27 45.30
C LEU A 118 -17.95 -3.16 46.66
N PRO A 119 -17.39 -4.22 47.24
CA PRO A 119 -16.61 -4.11 48.49
C PRO A 119 -15.45 -3.14 48.38
N MET A 120 -14.71 -3.20 47.27
CA MET A 120 -13.53 -2.32 47.00
C MET A 120 -13.97 -0.85 46.90
N VAL A 121 -15.16 -0.58 46.36
CA VAL A 121 -15.72 0.77 46.31
C VAL A 121 -16.18 1.19 47.67
N GLY A 122 -16.80 0.31 48.46
CA GLY A 122 -17.22 0.56 49.84
C GLY A 122 -16.04 0.95 50.75
N ASP A 123 -14.91 0.27 50.65
CA ASP A 123 -13.70 0.59 51.40
C ASP A 123 -13.17 1.99 51.15
N LEU A 124 -13.35 2.53 49.93
CA LEU A 124 -13.01 3.91 49.58
C LEU A 124 -13.83 4.95 50.34
N PHE A 125 -15.06 4.56 50.75
CA PHE A 125 -15.98 5.38 51.51
C PHE A 125 -16.03 4.98 53.01
N GLY A 126 -15.08 4.10 53.45
CA GLY A 126 -15.04 3.62 54.82
C GLY A 126 -16.19 2.70 55.21
N GLN A 127 -16.85 2.09 54.26
CA GLN A 127 -17.98 1.17 54.43
C GLN A 127 -17.58 -0.24 54.01
N HIS A 128 -17.67 -1.23 54.87
CA HIS A 128 -17.33 -2.60 54.54
C HIS A 128 -18.54 -3.38 54.01
N TRP A 129 -18.71 -3.35 52.67
CA TRP A 129 -19.80 -4.06 51.96
C TRP A 129 -19.35 -5.44 51.50
N MET A 130 -19.01 -6.34 52.43
CA MET A 130 -18.55 -7.67 52.05
C MET A 130 -19.72 -8.58 51.64
N LEU A 131 -19.62 -9.15 50.42
CA LEU A 131 -20.56 -10.16 49.95
C LEU A 131 -20.27 -11.49 50.67
N PRO A 132 -21.27 -12.34 50.96
CA PRO A 132 -21.06 -13.68 51.46
C PRO A 132 -20.16 -14.49 50.52
N ALA A 133 -19.27 -15.32 51.08
CA ALA A 133 -18.29 -16.07 50.30
C ALA A 133 -18.90 -16.96 49.21
N TRP A 134 -20.05 -17.60 49.52
CA TRP A 134 -20.76 -18.41 48.53
C TRP A 134 -21.34 -17.60 47.36
N VAL A 135 -21.70 -16.33 47.57
CA VAL A 135 -22.14 -15.43 46.49
C VAL A 135 -20.95 -15.07 45.59
N GLN A 136 -19.81 -14.71 46.21
CA GLN A 136 -18.60 -14.40 45.47
C GLN A 136 -18.18 -15.60 44.63
N PHE A 137 -18.19 -16.81 45.15
CA PHE A 137 -17.91 -18.05 44.43
C PHE A 137 -18.87 -18.28 43.27
N LEU A 138 -20.19 -18.11 43.49
CA LEU A 138 -21.23 -18.32 42.50
C LEU A 138 -21.08 -17.33 41.31
N LEU A 139 -20.71 -16.08 41.57
CA LEU A 139 -20.52 -15.06 40.55
C LEU A 139 -19.21 -15.23 39.80
N ALA A 140 -18.10 -15.55 40.50
CA ALA A 140 -16.79 -15.61 39.86
C ALA A 140 -16.55 -16.92 39.07
N THR A 141 -17.10 -18.05 39.53
CA THR A 141 -16.83 -19.37 38.93
C THR A 141 -17.31 -19.49 37.46
N PRO A 142 -18.51 -19.00 37.08
CA PRO A 142 -18.90 -18.98 35.67
C PRO A 142 -17.98 -18.09 34.81
N VAL A 143 -17.54 -16.95 35.35
CA VAL A 143 -16.63 -16.06 34.66
C VAL A 143 -15.30 -16.75 34.44
N GLN A 144 -14.74 -17.40 35.47
CA GLN A 144 -13.45 -18.08 35.43
C GLN A 144 -13.45 -19.24 34.43
N PHE A 145 -14.44 -20.14 34.48
CA PHE A 145 -14.40 -21.41 33.76
C PHE A 145 -15.25 -21.44 32.49
N ILE A 146 -16.34 -20.68 32.40
CA ILE A 146 -17.17 -20.63 31.18
C ILE A 146 -16.67 -19.52 30.26
N LEU A 147 -16.62 -18.28 30.72
CA LEU A 147 -16.14 -17.16 29.92
C LEU A 147 -14.62 -17.25 29.68
N GLY A 148 -13.87 -17.71 30.67
CA GLY A 148 -12.43 -17.94 30.61
C GLY A 148 -11.99 -19.20 29.87
N ALA A 149 -12.91 -20.09 29.44
CA ALA A 149 -12.59 -21.39 28.80
C ALA A 149 -11.61 -21.26 27.62
N ARG A 150 -11.69 -20.19 26.86
CA ARG A 150 -10.80 -19.91 25.74
C ARG A 150 -9.32 -19.78 26.17
N PHE A 151 -9.07 -19.17 27.33
CA PHE A 151 -7.72 -18.99 27.88
C PHE A 151 -7.11 -20.31 28.31
N TYR A 152 -7.91 -21.21 28.87
CA TYR A 152 -7.47 -22.55 29.19
C TYR A 152 -7.11 -23.37 27.95
N LYS A 153 -7.95 -23.33 26.90
CA LYS A 153 -7.65 -24.03 25.64
C LYS A 153 -6.37 -23.51 25.00
N GLY A 154 -6.23 -22.19 24.86
CA GLY A 154 -5.04 -21.55 24.28
C GLY A 154 -3.79 -21.74 25.14
N GLY A 155 -3.90 -21.61 26.46
CA GLY A 155 -2.82 -21.82 27.42
C GLY A 155 -2.32 -23.27 27.47
N TRP A 156 -3.22 -24.26 27.45
CA TRP A 156 -2.86 -25.65 27.39
C TRP A 156 -2.12 -26.03 26.10
N ALA A 157 -2.59 -25.53 24.96
CA ALA A 157 -1.91 -25.73 23.70
C ALA A 157 -0.50 -25.12 23.70
N ALA A 158 -0.34 -23.95 24.35
CA ALA A 158 0.96 -23.29 24.51
C ALA A 158 1.90 -24.07 25.41
N ALA A 159 1.40 -24.54 26.57
CA ALA A 159 2.18 -25.32 27.50
C ALA A 159 2.70 -26.65 26.90
N LYS A 160 1.83 -27.37 26.13
CA LYS A 160 2.24 -28.58 25.40
C LYS A 160 3.34 -28.31 24.36
N ALA A 161 3.35 -27.11 23.74
CA ALA A 161 4.34 -26.72 22.75
C ALA A 161 5.61 -26.11 23.41
N LEU A 162 5.73 -26.10 24.74
CA LEU A 162 6.78 -25.43 25.48
C LEU A 162 6.99 -23.97 25.04
N SER A 163 5.89 -23.32 24.69
CA SER A 163 5.89 -21.92 24.27
C SER A 163 4.95 -21.10 25.15
N GLY A 164 5.39 -19.90 25.55
CA GLY A 164 4.54 -19.00 26.31
C GLY A 164 3.57 -18.25 25.36
N ASN A 165 2.34 -18.04 25.83
CA ASN A 165 1.39 -17.11 25.19
C ASN A 165 0.60 -16.34 26.26
N MET A 166 -0.15 -15.34 25.80
CA MET A 166 -0.99 -14.53 26.68
C MET A 166 -2.04 -15.38 27.41
N ASP A 167 -2.65 -16.34 26.72
CA ASP A 167 -3.73 -17.17 27.30
C ASP A 167 -3.20 -18.01 28.48
N LEU A 168 -1.95 -18.46 28.41
CA LEU A 168 -1.29 -19.18 29.52
C LEU A 168 -1.10 -18.28 30.73
N LEU A 169 -0.64 -17.02 30.56
CA LEU A 169 -0.45 -16.07 31.65
C LEU A 169 -1.78 -15.75 32.34
N VAL A 170 -2.82 -15.49 31.57
CA VAL A 170 -4.17 -15.21 32.09
C VAL A 170 -4.73 -16.44 32.81
N ALA A 171 -4.66 -17.62 32.18
CA ALA A 171 -5.17 -18.86 32.80
C ALA A 171 -4.47 -19.19 34.13
N VAL A 172 -3.14 -19.11 34.21
CA VAL A 172 -2.36 -19.35 35.40
C VAL A 172 -2.66 -18.31 36.47
N GLY A 173 -2.61 -17.00 36.12
CA GLY A 173 -2.82 -15.92 37.07
C GLY A 173 -4.22 -15.93 37.69
N THR A 174 -5.25 -16.05 36.84
CA THR A 174 -6.64 -16.06 37.33
C THR A 174 -7.00 -17.34 38.09
N SER A 175 -6.45 -18.50 37.67
CA SER A 175 -6.61 -19.76 38.43
C SER A 175 -5.94 -19.70 39.81
N ALA A 176 -4.78 -19.05 39.92
CA ALA A 176 -4.10 -18.86 41.18
C ALA A 176 -4.95 -17.99 42.14
N GLY A 177 -5.54 -16.87 41.65
CA GLY A 177 -6.42 -16.03 42.45
C GLY A 177 -7.70 -16.74 42.89
N TRP A 178 -8.33 -17.49 41.98
CA TRP A 178 -9.53 -18.28 42.28
C TRP A 178 -9.21 -19.42 43.28
N GLY A 179 -8.10 -20.13 43.05
CA GLY A 179 -7.67 -21.23 43.91
C GLY A 179 -7.27 -20.78 45.33
N LEU A 180 -6.60 -19.61 45.44
CA LEU A 180 -6.30 -18.99 46.73
C LEU A 180 -7.59 -18.68 47.49
N SER A 181 -8.59 -18.07 46.81
CA SER A 181 -9.88 -17.76 47.43
C SER A 181 -10.60 -19.01 47.95
N MET A 182 -10.59 -20.08 47.14
CA MET A 182 -11.14 -21.39 47.56
C MET A 182 -10.44 -21.95 48.76
N TRP A 183 -9.08 -21.90 48.77
CA TRP A 183 -8.28 -22.40 49.90
C TRP A 183 -8.56 -21.58 51.17
N LEU A 184 -8.57 -20.25 51.10
CA LEU A 184 -8.89 -19.36 52.20
C LEU A 184 -10.30 -19.60 52.76
N TRP A 185 -11.28 -19.79 51.87
CA TRP A 185 -12.67 -20.04 52.27
C TRP A 185 -12.82 -21.41 52.96
N LEU A 186 -12.18 -22.46 52.45
CA LEU A 186 -12.27 -23.81 53.01
C LEU A 186 -11.47 -23.98 54.32
N THR A 187 -10.43 -23.16 54.51
CA THR A 187 -9.57 -23.20 55.69
C THR A 187 -9.91 -22.16 56.76
N ALA A 188 -10.95 -21.32 56.48
CA ALA A 188 -11.38 -20.32 57.43
C ALA A 188 -11.87 -20.95 58.75
N PRO A 189 -11.39 -20.46 59.94
CA PRO A 189 -11.87 -20.94 61.20
C PRO A 189 -13.37 -20.69 61.36
N THR A 190 -14.13 -21.73 61.73
CA THR A 190 -15.58 -21.66 61.94
C THR A 190 -15.96 -21.06 63.28
N ASP A 191 -14.97 -20.79 64.18
CA ASP A 191 -15.20 -20.47 65.57
C ASP A 191 -15.51 -18.98 65.87
N HIS A 192 -15.49 -18.11 64.85
CA HIS A 192 -15.86 -16.72 65.06
C HIS A 192 -16.96 -16.30 64.07
N PRO A 193 -18.27 -16.28 64.50
CA PRO A 193 -19.36 -15.79 63.66
C PRO A 193 -19.17 -14.30 63.41
N GLY A 194 -18.80 -13.95 62.19
CA GLY A 194 -18.62 -12.56 61.71
C GLY A 194 -17.29 -12.23 61.06
N HIS A 195 -16.28 -13.10 61.14
CA HIS A 195 -15.02 -12.87 60.45
C HIS A 195 -15.03 -13.59 59.08
N VAL A 196 -15.45 -12.85 58.04
CA VAL A 196 -15.33 -13.36 56.64
C VAL A 196 -13.89 -13.09 56.19
N PRO A 197 -13.12 -14.13 55.83
CA PRO A 197 -11.76 -13.92 55.34
C PRO A 197 -11.86 -13.05 54.04
N HIS A 198 -10.86 -12.21 53.82
CA HIS A 198 -10.76 -11.48 52.59
C HIS A 198 -10.51 -12.47 51.45
N LEU A 199 -11.44 -12.57 50.52
CA LEU A 199 -11.38 -13.45 49.36
C LEU A 199 -11.01 -12.63 48.11
N TYR A 200 -10.39 -13.26 47.14
CA TYR A 200 -9.87 -12.64 45.92
C TYR A 200 -10.58 -13.14 44.65
N PHE A 201 -11.82 -13.61 44.79
CA PHE A 201 -12.66 -14.02 43.64
C PHE A 201 -12.87 -12.91 42.66
N GLU A 202 -12.95 -11.66 43.14
CA GLU A 202 -13.06 -10.46 42.29
C GLU A 202 -11.86 -10.31 41.36
N ALA A 203 -10.63 -10.57 41.86
CA ALA A 203 -9.42 -10.46 41.06
C ALA A 203 -9.47 -11.40 39.84
N SER A 204 -9.90 -12.65 40.04
CA SER A 204 -10.07 -13.65 39.00
C SER A 204 -11.14 -13.21 37.98
N ALA A 205 -12.35 -12.89 38.43
CA ALA A 205 -13.49 -12.56 37.57
C ALA A 205 -13.28 -11.24 36.80
N VAL A 206 -12.78 -10.20 37.48
CA VAL A 206 -12.52 -8.88 36.86
C VAL A 206 -11.43 -8.97 35.83
N VAL A 207 -10.32 -9.68 36.10
CA VAL A 207 -9.24 -9.84 35.13
C VAL A 207 -9.73 -10.56 33.87
N VAL A 208 -10.46 -11.68 34.00
CA VAL A 208 -11.05 -12.37 32.83
C VAL A 208 -11.96 -11.43 32.06
N THR A 209 -12.83 -10.68 32.73
CA THR A 209 -13.78 -9.75 32.11
C THR A 209 -13.06 -8.60 31.39
N LEU A 210 -12.06 -7.99 32.01
CA LEU A 210 -11.27 -6.91 31.42
C LEU A 210 -10.44 -7.38 30.20
N VAL A 211 -9.91 -8.60 30.26
CA VAL A 211 -9.23 -9.20 29.09
C VAL A 211 -10.20 -9.45 27.96
N LEU A 212 -11.40 -9.96 28.25
CA LEU A 212 -12.46 -10.13 27.23
C LEU A 212 -12.92 -8.79 26.65
N LEU A 213 -13.07 -7.76 27.48
CA LEU A 213 -13.37 -6.40 27.03
C LEU A 213 -12.27 -5.86 26.11
N GLY A 214 -11.01 -6.01 26.53
CA GLY A 214 -9.86 -5.62 25.68
C GLY A 214 -9.89 -6.33 24.34
N LYS A 215 -10.15 -7.63 24.30
CA LYS A 215 -10.29 -8.43 23.07
C LYS A 215 -11.47 -8.03 22.21
N TRP A 216 -12.60 -7.68 22.79
CA TRP A 216 -13.74 -7.18 22.05
C TRP A 216 -13.44 -5.80 21.41
N LEU A 217 -12.82 -4.88 22.17
CA LEU A 217 -12.41 -3.56 21.67
C LEU A 217 -11.39 -3.71 20.54
N GLU A 218 -10.43 -4.63 20.69
CA GLU A 218 -9.47 -5.01 19.66
C GLU A 218 -10.18 -5.50 18.37
N ALA A 219 -11.10 -6.45 18.49
CA ALA A 219 -11.85 -6.98 17.34
C ALA A 219 -12.71 -5.89 16.67
N ARG A 220 -13.33 -5.00 17.47
CA ARG A 220 -14.11 -3.86 16.95
C ARG A 220 -13.22 -2.89 16.15
N ALA A 221 -12.08 -2.52 16.70
CA ALA A 221 -11.16 -1.61 16.03
C ALA A 221 -10.56 -2.23 14.76
N LYS A 222 -10.25 -3.53 14.78
CA LYS A 222 -9.80 -4.30 13.63
C LYS A 222 -10.83 -4.26 12.50
N ARG A 223 -12.13 -4.46 12.82
CA ARG A 223 -13.22 -4.31 11.84
C ARG A 223 -13.28 -2.92 11.23
N GLN A 224 -12.95 -1.87 11.98
CA GLN A 224 -12.93 -0.50 11.48
C GLN A 224 -11.72 -0.23 10.55
N THR A 225 -10.57 -0.87 10.77
CA THR A 225 -9.41 -0.71 9.90
C THR A 225 -9.58 -1.44 8.57
N THR A 226 -10.28 -2.58 8.54
CA THR A 226 -10.59 -3.33 7.30
C THR A 226 -11.78 -2.73 6.52
N ALA A 227 -12.48 -1.74 7.04
CA ALA A 227 -13.63 -1.11 6.38
C ALA A 227 -13.27 -0.48 5.03
N ALA A 228 -12.04 0.01 4.85
CA ALA A 228 -11.57 0.59 3.58
C ALA A 228 -11.56 -0.45 2.45
N ILE A 229 -11.08 -1.68 2.72
CA ILE A 229 -11.07 -2.77 1.73
C ILE A 229 -12.49 -3.21 1.42
N ARG A 230 -13.34 -3.36 2.45
CA ARG A 230 -14.76 -3.68 2.25
C ARG A 230 -15.47 -2.65 1.39
N ALA A 231 -15.13 -1.37 1.55
CA ALA A 231 -15.67 -0.32 0.69
C ALA A 231 -15.27 -0.51 -0.78
N LEU A 232 -14.04 -0.99 -1.06
CA LEU A 232 -13.62 -1.32 -2.43
C LEU A 232 -14.37 -2.53 -2.98
N HIS A 233 -14.57 -3.58 -2.20
CA HIS A 233 -15.40 -4.73 -2.62
C HIS A 233 -16.85 -4.34 -2.92
N ALA A 234 -17.43 -3.41 -2.14
CA ALA A 234 -18.79 -2.90 -2.35
C ALA A 234 -18.95 -2.03 -3.61
N LEU A 235 -17.86 -1.70 -4.32
CA LEU A 235 -17.92 -1.02 -5.62
C LEU A 235 -18.36 -1.95 -6.75
N ARG A 236 -18.30 -3.26 -6.58
CA ARG A 236 -18.72 -4.25 -7.58
C ARG A 236 -20.23 -4.48 -7.46
N PRO A 237 -21.04 -4.27 -8.52
CA PRO A 237 -22.46 -4.60 -8.48
C PRO A 237 -22.66 -6.12 -8.55
N ASP A 238 -23.74 -6.62 -7.96
CA ASP A 238 -24.08 -8.05 -7.99
C ASP A 238 -24.77 -8.47 -9.27
N VAL A 239 -25.56 -7.57 -9.87
CA VAL A 239 -26.39 -7.79 -11.07
C VAL A 239 -26.04 -6.78 -12.13
N VAL A 240 -26.07 -7.17 -13.40
CA VAL A 240 -25.74 -6.37 -14.58
C VAL A 240 -26.78 -6.56 -15.69
N HIS A 241 -26.92 -5.58 -16.57
CA HIS A 241 -27.87 -5.61 -17.68
C HIS A 241 -27.16 -6.06 -18.97
N LEU A 242 -27.25 -7.35 -19.29
CA LEU A 242 -26.67 -7.93 -20.50
C LEU A 242 -27.57 -7.58 -21.73
N LEU A 243 -26.98 -6.97 -22.76
CA LEU A 243 -27.68 -6.71 -24.01
C LEU A 243 -27.64 -7.95 -24.91
N SER A 244 -28.73 -8.72 -24.89
CA SER A 244 -28.95 -9.89 -25.75
C SER A 244 -29.67 -9.50 -27.05
N LYS A 245 -29.73 -10.43 -28.03
CA LYS A 245 -30.51 -10.26 -29.27
C LYS A 245 -32.02 -10.11 -29.01
N THR A 246 -32.50 -10.54 -27.85
CA THR A 246 -33.90 -10.50 -27.44
C THR A 246 -34.22 -9.29 -26.54
N GLY A 247 -33.23 -8.46 -26.21
CA GLY A 247 -33.37 -7.30 -25.33
C GLY A 247 -32.41 -7.34 -24.14
N GLU A 248 -32.64 -6.43 -23.17
CA GLU A 248 -31.88 -6.36 -21.92
C GLU A 248 -32.32 -7.51 -20.97
N VAL A 249 -31.34 -8.23 -20.43
CA VAL A 249 -31.56 -9.33 -19.46
C VAL A 249 -30.65 -9.11 -18.25
N ASP A 250 -31.23 -9.20 -17.07
CA ASP A 250 -30.48 -9.10 -15.81
C ASP A 250 -29.79 -10.42 -15.53
N VAL A 251 -28.45 -10.36 -15.38
CA VAL A 251 -27.62 -11.54 -15.06
C VAL A 251 -26.69 -11.21 -13.88
N PRO A 252 -26.30 -12.22 -13.09
CA PRO A 252 -25.24 -12.04 -12.09
C PRO A 252 -23.94 -11.62 -12.75
N VAL A 253 -23.20 -10.70 -12.14
CA VAL A 253 -21.89 -10.23 -12.66
C VAL A 253 -20.90 -11.39 -12.86
N ALA A 254 -21.03 -12.47 -12.11
CA ALA A 254 -20.18 -13.66 -12.23
C ALA A 254 -20.38 -14.43 -13.55
N GLU A 255 -21.47 -14.21 -14.26
CA GLU A 255 -21.79 -14.86 -15.54
C GLU A 255 -21.32 -14.04 -16.75
N VAL A 256 -20.83 -12.82 -16.53
CA VAL A 256 -20.36 -11.93 -17.60
C VAL A 256 -19.04 -12.43 -18.18
N MET A 257 -18.94 -12.43 -19.50
CA MET A 257 -17.75 -12.86 -20.25
C MET A 257 -17.12 -11.69 -21.04
N VAL A 258 -15.84 -11.82 -21.36
CA VAL A 258 -15.15 -10.88 -22.24
C VAL A 258 -15.82 -10.89 -23.62
N GLY A 259 -16.12 -9.70 -24.13
CA GLY A 259 -16.84 -9.48 -25.39
C GLY A 259 -18.32 -9.22 -25.22
N ASP A 260 -18.90 -9.48 -24.06
CA ASP A 260 -20.31 -9.17 -23.79
C ASP A 260 -20.60 -7.67 -23.89
N ARG A 261 -21.84 -7.37 -24.28
CA ARG A 261 -22.32 -5.98 -24.32
C ARG A 261 -23.25 -5.73 -23.14
N LEU A 262 -22.88 -4.78 -22.31
CA LEU A 262 -23.64 -4.41 -21.12
C LEU A 262 -24.22 -3.02 -21.25
N VAL A 263 -25.45 -2.85 -20.78
CA VAL A 263 -26.10 -1.54 -20.65
C VAL A 263 -25.81 -1.02 -19.26
N VAL A 264 -25.31 0.23 -19.16
CA VAL A 264 -25.11 0.92 -17.88
C VAL A 264 -25.95 2.18 -17.89
N ARG A 265 -26.88 2.28 -16.96
CA ARG A 265 -27.83 3.38 -16.84
C ARG A 265 -27.22 4.53 -16.03
N PRO A 266 -27.76 5.74 -16.14
CA PRO A 266 -27.33 6.86 -15.30
C PRO A 266 -27.40 6.54 -13.80
N GLY A 267 -26.33 6.86 -13.07
CA GLY A 267 -26.19 6.60 -11.65
C GLY A 267 -25.80 5.16 -11.28
N GLU A 268 -25.73 4.23 -12.24
CA GLU A 268 -25.30 2.86 -12.00
C GLU A 268 -23.78 2.74 -11.95
N ARG A 269 -23.30 1.72 -11.26
CA ARG A 269 -21.88 1.36 -11.25
C ARG A 269 -21.52 0.57 -12.51
N ILE A 270 -20.36 0.89 -13.07
CA ILE A 270 -19.77 0.15 -14.19
C ILE A 270 -19.32 -1.22 -13.68
N PRO A 271 -19.84 -2.33 -14.26
CA PRO A 271 -19.70 -3.65 -13.66
C PRO A 271 -18.35 -4.34 -13.94
N ALA A 272 -17.70 -3.98 -15.04
CA ALA A 272 -16.45 -4.59 -15.50
C ALA A 272 -15.62 -3.58 -16.28
N ASP A 273 -14.39 -3.90 -16.61
CA ASP A 273 -13.58 -3.02 -17.47
C ASP A 273 -13.97 -3.24 -18.92
N GLY A 274 -14.03 -2.14 -19.70
CA GLY A 274 -14.44 -2.23 -21.08
C GLY A 274 -14.31 -0.91 -21.83
N VAL A 275 -15.00 -0.81 -22.97
CA VAL A 275 -15.02 0.38 -23.82
C VAL A 275 -16.46 0.75 -24.19
N VAL A 276 -16.72 2.04 -24.34
CA VAL A 276 -18.02 2.56 -24.80
C VAL A 276 -18.23 2.17 -26.26
N THR A 277 -19.31 1.45 -26.55
CA THR A 277 -19.72 1.10 -27.93
C THR A 277 -20.92 1.92 -28.42
N GLU A 278 -21.73 2.46 -27.51
CA GLU A 278 -22.85 3.34 -27.83
C GLU A 278 -23.07 4.34 -26.69
N GLY A 279 -23.41 5.58 -27.06
CA GLY A 279 -23.70 6.65 -26.11
C GLY A 279 -22.47 7.47 -25.73
N GLN A 280 -22.68 8.42 -24.82
CA GLN A 280 -21.66 9.26 -24.20
C GLN A 280 -22.10 9.59 -22.78
N THR A 281 -21.16 9.77 -21.88
CA THR A 281 -21.45 10.06 -20.47
C THR A 281 -20.27 10.72 -19.78
N GLN A 282 -20.50 11.18 -18.56
CA GLN A 282 -19.44 11.52 -17.62
C GLN A 282 -19.32 10.40 -16.59
N VAL A 283 -18.11 9.95 -16.29
CA VAL A 283 -17.84 8.86 -15.35
C VAL A 283 -17.14 9.43 -14.12
N ASP A 284 -17.72 9.17 -12.95
CA ASP A 284 -17.10 9.47 -11.67
C ASP A 284 -16.18 8.28 -11.27
N GLU A 285 -14.88 8.51 -11.39
CA GLU A 285 -13.83 7.56 -11.02
C GLU A 285 -13.21 7.90 -9.64
N SER A 286 -13.80 8.82 -8.88
CA SER A 286 -13.24 9.35 -7.63
C SER A 286 -12.94 8.30 -6.58
N MET A 287 -13.74 7.23 -6.51
CA MET A 287 -13.53 6.12 -5.57
C MET A 287 -12.32 5.25 -5.91
N LEU A 288 -11.85 5.28 -7.17
CA LEU A 288 -10.68 4.53 -7.63
C LEU A 288 -9.45 5.43 -7.76
N THR A 289 -9.62 6.60 -8.34
CA THR A 289 -8.53 7.55 -8.63
C THR A 289 -8.36 8.60 -7.54
N GLY A 290 -9.42 8.92 -6.78
CA GLY A 290 -9.47 10.03 -5.84
C GLY A 290 -9.66 11.41 -6.51
N GLU A 291 -9.92 11.47 -7.83
CA GLU A 291 -10.22 12.72 -8.52
C GLU A 291 -11.69 13.08 -8.39
N PRO A 292 -12.03 14.29 -7.89
CA PRO A 292 -13.42 14.66 -7.63
C PRO A 292 -14.20 15.05 -8.88
N LEU A 293 -13.50 15.28 -10.01
CA LEU A 293 -14.15 15.71 -11.26
C LEU A 293 -14.46 14.51 -12.14
N PRO A 294 -15.72 14.34 -12.59
CA PRO A 294 -16.07 13.30 -13.54
C PRO A 294 -15.33 13.47 -14.88
N VAL A 295 -15.01 12.36 -15.51
CA VAL A 295 -14.29 12.31 -16.79
C VAL A 295 -15.26 12.00 -17.92
N ALA A 296 -15.26 12.82 -18.97
CA ALA A 296 -16.09 12.57 -20.15
C ALA A 296 -15.62 11.30 -20.88
N ARG A 297 -16.57 10.43 -21.23
CA ARG A 297 -16.36 9.20 -21.97
C ARG A 297 -17.29 9.18 -23.20
N GLU A 298 -16.67 9.09 -24.35
CA GLU A 298 -17.32 9.02 -25.67
C GLU A 298 -17.09 7.64 -26.31
N LEU A 299 -17.58 7.44 -27.51
CA LEU A 299 -17.39 6.19 -28.26
C LEU A 299 -15.91 5.77 -28.32
N GLY A 300 -15.61 4.54 -27.95
CA GLY A 300 -14.24 4.03 -27.81
C GLY A 300 -13.53 4.42 -26.50
N GLY A 301 -14.16 5.24 -25.65
CA GLY A 301 -13.62 5.62 -24.34
C GLY A 301 -13.54 4.40 -23.40
N ARG A 302 -12.43 4.27 -22.67
CA ARG A 302 -12.24 3.21 -21.69
C ARG A 302 -13.09 3.45 -20.46
N LEU A 303 -13.65 2.38 -19.91
CA LEU A 303 -14.46 2.35 -18.70
C LEU A 303 -13.79 1.41 -17.67
N THR A 304 -13.72 1.85 -16.44
CA THR A 304 -13.16 1.08 -15.33
C THR A 304 -14.28 0.56 -14.43
N GLY A 305 -14.28 -0.73 -14.15
CA GLY A 305 -15.23 -1.37 -13.25
C GLY A 305 -15.21 -0.77 -11.84
N GLY A 306 -16.39 -0.54 -11.26
CA GLY A 306 -16.55 0.12 -9.95
C GLY A 306 -16.77 1.63 -10.00
N SER A 307 -16.46 2.31 -11.10
CA SER A 307 -16.79 3.73 -11.34
C SER A 307 -18.31 3.93 -11.45
N ILE A 308 -18.78 5.17 -11.27
CA ILE A 308 -20.19 5.49 -11.36
C ILE A 308 -20.47 6.19 -12.70
N ASN A 309 -21.42 5.65 -13.45
CA ASN A 309 -21.92 6.28 -14.67
C ASN A 309 -22.73 7.53 -14.32
N GLY A 310 -22.43 8.67 -14.91
CA GLY A 310 -23.11 9.94 -14.67
C GLY A 310 -24.51 9.99 -15.31
N ASP A 311 -24.66 10.87 -16.27
CA ASP A 311 -25.97 11.29 -16.82
C ASP A 311 -26.37 10.62 -18.14
N GLY A 312 -25.45 9.90 -18.81
CA GLY A 312 -25.71 9.21 -20.07
C GLY A 312 -26.03 7.73 -19.92
N ARG A 313 -27.04 7.19 -20.69
CA ARG A 313 -27.14 5.75 -20.90
C ARG A 313 -26.09 5.32 -21.91
N ILE A 314 -25.23 4.37 -21.52
CA ILE A 314 -24.19 3.84 -22.40
C ILE A 314 -24.35 2.34 -22.63
N VAL A 315 -23.84 1.86 -23.75
CA VAL A 315 -23.57 0.44 -23.98
C VAL A 315 -22.06 0.26 -24.01
N MET A 316 -21.57 -0.65 -23.21
CA MET A 316 -20.14 -0.98 -23.14
C MET A 316 -19.89 -2.40 -23.65
N GLN A 317 -18.71 -2.63 -24.21
CA GLN A 317 -18.19 -3.95 -24.50
C GLN A 317 -17.15 -4.32 -23.45
N VAL A 318 -17.33 -5.46 -22.81
CA VAL A 318 -16.47 -5.97 -21.74
C VAL A 318 -15.11 -6.39 -22.31
N GLN A 319 -14.02 -5.90 -21.70
CA GLN A 319 -12.65 -6.26 -22.05
C GLN A 319 -11.96 -7.11 -20.97
N ALA A 320 -12.31 -6.93 -19.69
CA ALA A 320 -11.78 -7.74 -18.59
C ALA A 320 -12.88 -8.04 -17.57
N VAL A 321 -12.84 -9.22 -16.98
CA VAL A 321 -13.80 -9.71 -15.98
C VAL A 321 -13.10 -10.33 -14.78
N GLY A 322 -13.81 -10.45 -13.68
CA GLY A 322 -13.35 -11.16 -12.49
C GLY A 322 -12.05 -10.62 -11.91
N SER A 323 -11.02 -11.47 -11.82
CA SER A 323 -9.71 -11.15 -11.26
C SER A 323 -8.83 -10.26 -12.15
N GLU A 324 -9.19 -10.11 -13.41
CA GLU A 324 -8.42 -9.33 -14.40
C GLU A 324 -8.82 -7.85 -14.42
N THR A 325 -9.94 -7.49 -13.77
CA THR A 325 -10.38 -6.08 -13.70
C THR A 325 -9.42 -5.24 -12.86
N VAL A 326 -9.26 -3.96 -13.23
CA VAL A 326 -8.44 -2.97 -12.48
C VAL A 326 -8.86 -2.93 -11.00
N LEU A 327 -10.16 -2.91 -10.72
CA LEU A 327 -10.66 -2.93 -9.34
C LEU A 327 -10.21 -4.18 -8.58
N ALA A 328 -10.28 -5.38 -9.20
CA ALA A 328 -9.82 -6.62 -8.56
C ALA A 328 -8.30 -6.61 -8.32
N GLN A 329 -7.52 -6.06 -9.25
CA GLN A 329 -6.07 -5.88 -9.08
C GLN A 329 -5.76 -4.92 -7.93
N ILE A 330 -6.48 -3.78 -7.82
CA ILE A 330 -6.33 -2.84 -6.70
C ILE A 330 -6.61 -3.53 -5.37
N ILE A 331 -7.72 -4.25 -5.27
CA ILE A 331 -8.11 -4.99 -4.05
C ILE A 331 -6.99 -5.97 -3.68
N ARG A 332 -6.52 -6.78 -4.64
CA ARG A 332 -5.44 -7.75 -4.42
C ARG A 332 -4.15 -7.09 -3.94
N LEU A 333 -3.73 -5.97 -4.55
CA LEU A 333 -2.53 -5.25 -4.12
C LEU A 333 -2.63 -4.78 -2.66
N VAL A 334 -3.81 -4.30 -2.24
CA VAL A 334 -4.04 -3.87 -0.86
C VAL A 334 -4.07 -5.06 0.11
N GLU A 335 -4.68 -6.18 -0.29
CA GLU A 335 -4.71 -7.42 0.50
C GLU A 335 -3.30 -8.02 0.64
N ASP A 336 -2.52 -8.06 -0.44
CA ASP A 336 -1.14 -8.51 -0.46
C ASP A 336 -0.26 -7.70 0.50
N ALA A 337 -0.39 -6.37 0.46
CA ALA A 337 0.30 -5.50 1.40
C ALA A 337 -0.09 -5.81 2.86
N GLN A 338 -1.35 -6.10 3.12
CA GLN A 338 -1.80 -6.40 4.48
C GLN A 338 -1.40 -7.81 4.95
N ALA A 339 -1.24 -8.76 4.04
CA ALA A 339 -0.78 -10.10 4.35
C ALA A 339 0.73 -10.16 4.66
N ALA A 340 1.53 -9.28 4.07
CA ALA A 340 2.97 -9.24 4.26
C ALA A 340 3.36 -8.74 5.67
N LYS A 341 4.46 -9.28 6.22
CA LYS A 341 5.00 -8.85 7.51
C LYS A 341 6.10 -7.80 7.36
N ALA A 342 5.88 -6.66 7.97
CA ALA A 342 6.91 -5.63 8.11
C ALA A 342 8.13 -6.12 8.92
N PRO A 343 9.35 -5.65 8.62
CA PRO A 343 10.54 -5.96 9.41
C PRO A 343 10.39 -5.64 10.89
N LEU A 344 9.77 -4.51 11.25
CA LEU A 344 9.45 -4.16 12.65
C LEU A 344 8.53 -5.18 13.31
N GLN A 345 7.56 -5.74 12.60
CA GLN A 345 6.69 -6.78 13.14
C GLN A 345 7.45 -8.07 13.45
N ARG A 346 8.39 -8.47 12.57
CA ARG A 346 9.25 -9.64 12.82
C ARG A 346 10.11 -9.47 14.08
N LEU A 347 10.60 -8.25 14.34
CA LEU A 347 11.33 -7.92 15.55
C LEU A 347 10.43 -8.03 16.79
N VAL A 348 9.23 -7.48 16.75
CA VAL A 348 8.24 -7.56 17.85
C VAL A 348 7.89 -9.01 18.16
N ASP A 349 7.71 -9.87 17.16
CA ASP A 349 7.43 -11.30 17.32
C ASP A 349 8.58 -12.02 18.07
N LYS A 350 9.84 -11.72 17.72
CA LYS A 350 11.02 -12.27 18.40
C LYS A 350 11.10 -11.81 19.86
N VAL A 351 10.87 -10.52 20.12
CA VAL A 351 10.85 -9.96 21.48
C VAL A 351 9.75 -10.63 22.31
N SER A 352 8.55 -10.78 21.77
CA SER A 352 7.41 -11.41 22.44
C SER A 352 7.68 -12.87 22.81
N ALA A 353 8.40 -13.61 21.98
CA ALA A 353 8.74 -15.01 22.23
C ALA A 353 9.66 -15.20 23.46
N VAL A 354 10.54 -14.22 23.73
CA VAL A 354 11.44 -14.23 24.89
C VAL A 354 10.76 -13.62 26.13
N PHE A 355 9.89 -12.66 25.94
CA PHE A 355 9.27 -11.88 26.99
C PHE A 355 8.41 -12.75 27.92
N VAL A 356 7.59 -13.66 27.42
CA VAL A 356 6.69 -14.49 28.23
C VAL A 356 7.44 -15.43 29.18
N PRO A 357 8.46 -16.19 28.75
CA PRO A 357 9.31 -16.96 29.70
C PRO A 357 9.96 -16.09 30.77
N VAL A 358 10.48 -14.93 30.43
CA VAL A 358 11.09 -13.99 31.39
C VAL A 358 10.08 -13.55 32.45
N VAL A 359 8.86 -13.23 32.03
CA VAL A 359 7.78 -12.83 32.97
C VAL A 359 7.42 -13.96 33.92
N LEU A 360 7.35 -15.22 33.46
CA LEU A 360 7.08 -16.36 34.32
C LEU A 360 8.17 -16.51 35.40
N VAL A 361 9.43 -16.31 35.02
CA VAL A 361 10.55 -16.30 35.96
C VAL A 361 10.46 -15.13 36.95
N LEU A 362 10.12 -13.93 36.48
CA LEU A 362 9.95 -12.76 37.36
C LEU A 362 8.79 -12.96 38.35
N ALA A 363 7.67 -13.54 37.91
CA ALA A 363 6.55 -13.86 38.79
C ALA A 363 6.96 -14.90 39.87
N LEU A 364 7.75 -15.90 39.46
CA LEU A 364 8.29 -16.88 40.39
C LEU A 364 9.26 -16.24 41.39
N ILE A 365 10.15 -15.37 40.92
CA ILE A 365 11.08 -14.62 41.81
C ILE A 365 10.28 -13.72 42.77
N THR A 366 9.23 -13.06 42.30
CA THR A 366 8.33 -12.25 43.15
C THR A 366 7.68 -13.11 44.22
N LEU A 367 7.11 -14.26 43.85
CA LEU A 367 6.49 -15.20 44.77
C LEU A 367 7.50 -15.65 45.87
N LEU A 368 8.67 -16.13 45.46
CA LEU A 368 9.70 -16.62 46.37
C LEU A 368 10.27 -15.48 47.25
N GLY A 369 10.46 -14.29 46.71
CA GLY A 369 10.95 -13.12 47.44
C GLY A 369 10.00 -12.68 48.54
N TRP A 370 8.69 -12.63 48.28
CA TRP A 370 7.69 -12.29 49.30
C TRP A 370 7.50 -13.40 50.34
N LEU A 371 7.61 -14.69 49.95
CA LEU A 371 7.63 -15.80 50.90
C LEU A 371 8.86 -15.73 51.82
N TRP A 372 10.03 -15.39 51.27
CA TRP A 372 11.26 -15.22 52.06
C TRP A 372 11.19 -14.01 53.00
N ALA A 373 10.54 -12.91 52.56
CA ALA A 373 10.29 -11.74 53.38
C ALA A 373 9.23 -11.95 54.49
N CYS A 374 8.71 -13.18 54.66
CA CYS A 374 7.71 -13.57 55.65
C CYS A 374 6.39 -12.77 55.58
N ALA A 375 6.04 -12.26 54.39
CA ALA A 375 4.82 -11.49 54.18
C ALA A 375 3.53 -12.34 54.11
N GLY A 376 3.65 -13.66 54.25
CA GLY A 376 2.53 -14.60 54.12
C GLY A 376 2.32 -15.11 52.68
N THR A 377 1.77 -16.30 52.55
CA THR A 377 1.52 -16.97 51.25
C THR A 377 0.52 -16.21 50.41
N GLU A 378 -0.44 -15.57 51.04
CA GLU A 378 -1.50 -14.77 50.42
C GLU A 378 -0.91 -13.57 49.67
N ALA A 379 -0.17 -12.70 50.36
CA ALA A 379 0.47 -11.52 49.72
C ALA A 379 1.44 -11.93 48.63
N ALA A 380 2.28 -12.95 48.87
CA ALA A 380 3.23 -13.46 47.89
C ALA A 380 2.54 -13.93 46.59
N LEU A 381 1.43 -14.65 46.69
CA LEU A 381 0.69 -15.14 45.53
C LEU A 381 0.00 -14.01 44.77
N ILE A 382 -0.60 -13.03 45.49
CA ILE A 382 -1.29 -11.90 44.86
C ILE A 382 -0.33 -11.00 44.08
N HIS A 383 0.86 -10.73 44.65
CA HIS A 383 1.85 -9.92 43.92
C HIS A 383 2.42 -10.67 42.72
N ALA A 384 2.63 -11.97 42.80
CA ALA A 384 3.02 -12.81 41.66
C ALA A 384 1.92 -12.81 40.56
N VAL A 385 0.65 -12.93 40.96
CA VAL A 385 -0.50 -12.83 40.03
C VAL A 385 -0.58 -11.43 39.35
N ALA A 386 -0.38 -10.37 40.13
CA ALA A 386 -0.34 -9.01 39.58
C ALA A 386 0.77 -8.86 38.54
N VAL A 387 1.96 -9.42 38.74
CA VAL A 387 3.05 -9.46 37.75
C VAL A 387 2.63 -10.21 36.49
N LEU A 388 2.00 -11.40 36.62
CA LEU A 388 1.53 -12.17 35.47
C LEU A 388 0.48 -11.41 34.64
N VAL A 389 -0.42 -10.70 35.30
CA VAL A 389 -1.51 -9.95 34.65
C VAL A 389 -0.96 -8.73 33.93
N ILE A 390 -0.19 -7.85 34.62
CA ILE A 390 0.30 -6.61 34.00
C ILE A 390 1.28 -6.87 32.87
N ALA A 391 2.02 -7.95 32.92
CA ALA A 391 3.02 -8.29 31.91
C ALA A 391 2.42 -8.90 30.63
N CYS A 392 1.09 -8.98 30.50
CA CYS A 392 0.49 -9.43 29.26
C CYS A 392 0.81 -8.48 28.08
N PRO A 393 1.54 -8.92 27.04
CA PRO A 393 1.88 -8.06 25.91
C PRO A 393 0.74 -7.95 24.90
N CYS A 394 -0.50 -7.75 25.37
CA CYS A 394 -1.70 -7.82 24.53
C CYS A 394 -1.69 -6.76 23.42
N ALA A 395 -1.29 -5.53 23.73
CA ALA A 395 -1.21 -4.42 22.77
C ALA A 395 -0.04 -4.55 21.79
N LEU A 396 1.03 -5.25 22.18
CA LEU A 396 2.28 -5.33 21.39
C LEU A 396 2.07 -6.03 20.05
N GLY A 397 1.33 -7.14 20.04
CA GLY A 397 1.05 -7.91 18.82
C GLY A 397 0.25 -7.16 17.77
N LEU A 398 -0.48 -6.10 18.16
CA LEU A 398 -1.32 -5.29 17.28
C LEU A 398 -0.74 -3.91 16.97
N ALA A 399 0.28 -3.48 17.68
CA ALA A 399 0.87 -2.15 17.57
C ALA A 399 1.30 -1.82 16.13
N THR A 400 1.92 -2.75 15.45
CA THR A 400 2.39 -2.62 14.07
C THR A 400 1.29 -2.89 13.05
N PRO A 401 0.58 -4.05 13.07
CA PRO A 401 -0.42 -4.34 12.03
C PRO A 401 -1.56 -3.33 11.99
N ALA A 402 -2.04 -2.85 13.14
CA ALA A 402 -3.14 -1.88 13.18
C ALA A 402 -2.77 -0.55 12.49
N ALA A 403 -1.54 -0.06 12.70
CA ALA A 403 -1.08 1.17 12.07
C ALA A 403 -0.85 0.97 10.55
N ILE A 404 -0.30 -0.18 10.14
CA ILE A 404 -0.12 -0.52 8.72
C ILE A 404 -1.47 -0.58 8.03
N MET A 405 -2.44 -1.33 8.55
CA MET A 405 -3.79 -1.44 7.96
C MET A 405 -4.49 -0.10 7.85
N ALA A 406 -4.38 0.75 8.88
CA ALA A 406 -4.94 2.10 8.83
C ALA A 406 -4.24 2.98 7.80
N GLY A 407 -2.89 2.93 7.74
CA GLY A 407 -2.08 3.71 6.82
C GLY A 407 -2.28 3.30 5.36
N THR A 408 -2.21 2.00 5.05
CA THR A 408 -2.44 1.47 3.70
C THR A 408 -3.87 1.70 3.22
N GLY A 409 -4.86 1.56 4.12
CA GLY A 409 -6.27 1.82 3.79
C GLY A 409 -6.53 3.28 3.46
N VAL A 410 -5.93 4.22 4.21
CA VAL A 410 -6.04 5.66 3.93
C VAL A 410 -5.26 6.02 2.67
N ALA A 411 -4.07 5.47 2.46
CA ALA A 411 -3.27 5.67 1.24
C ALA A 411 -4.06 5.24 -0.01
N ALA A 412 -4.70 4.07 0.03
CA ALA A 412 -5.51 3.55 -1.08
C ALA A 412 -6.68 4.46 -1.43
N GLN A 413 -7.38 5.05 -0.44
CA GLN A 413 -8.45 6.02 -0.67
C GLN A 413 -7.99 7.30 -1.40
N HIS A 414 -6.69 7.60 -1.35
CA HIS A 414 -6.09 8.75 -2.04
C HIS A 414 -5.34 8.34 -3.32
N GLY A 415 -5.56 7.12 -3.82
CA GLY A 415 -4.92 6.63 -5.04
C GLY A 415 -3.45 6.23 -4.87
N ILE A 416 -3.00 5.97 -3.65
CA ILE A 416 -1.65 5.48 -3.34
C ILE A 416 -1.76 4.02 -2.91
N LEU A 417 -1.42 3.10 -3.81
CA LEU A 417 -1.47 1.66 -3.55
C LEU A 417 -0.10 1.18 -3.05
N ILE A 418 -0.08 0.64 -1.85
CA ILE A 418 1.12 0.09 -1.24
C ILE A 418 1.07 -1.42 -1.40
N LYS A 419 1.91 -1.96 -2.25
CA LYS A 419 2.02 -3.39 -2.52
C LYS A 419 2.97 -4.08 -1.54
N ASP A 420 4.03 -3.37 -1.13
CA ASP A 420 5.03 -3.91 -0.22
C ASP A 420 5.09 -3.07 1.07
N VAL A 421 4.81 -3.74 2.19
CA VAL A 421 4.89 -3.12 3.53
C VAL A 421 6.32 -2.72 3.87
N GLN A 422 7.32 -3.41 3.33
CA GLN A 422 8.72 -3.02 3.52
C GLN A 422 9.00 -1.68 2.83
N ALA A 423 8.45 -1.48 1.61
CA ALA A 423 8.54 -0.19 0.92
C ALA A 423 7.89 0.93 1.75
N LEU A 424 6.71 0.69 2.37
CA LEU A 424 6.08 1.64 3.29
C LEU A 424 6.98 1.96 4.48
N GLU A 425 7.62 0.93 5.08
CA GLU A 425 8.49 1.11 6.25
C GLU A 425 9.77 1.85 5.88
N VAL A 426 10.34 1.64 4.68
CA VAL A 426 11.57 2.30 4.23
C VAL A 426 11.32 3.72 3.72
N ALA A 427 10.17 3.97 3.08
CA ALA A 427 9.84 5.25 2.46
C ALA A 427 9.93 6.46 3.41
N HIS A 428 9.71 6.27 4.72
CA HIS A 428 9.87 7.34 5.70
C HIS A 428 11.31 7.84 5.89
N ARG A 429 12.30 7.10 5.37
CA ARG A 429 13.74 7.38 5.49
C ARG A 429 14.35 7.84 4.18
N VAL A 430 13.56 8.01 3.13
CA VAL A 430 14.04 8.42 1.82
C VAL A 430 14.70 9.79 1.91
N ASP A 431 15.97 9.85 1.48
CA ASP A 431 16.79 11.05 1.43
C ASP A 431 16.82 11.64 0.02
N THR A 432 16.66 10.79 -1.00
CA THR A 432 16.75 11.16 -2.41
C THR A 432 15.61 10.53 -3.20
N VAL A 433 14.92 11.32 -4.02
CA VAL A 433 13.93 10.82 -4.98
C VAL A 433 14.47 11.05 -6.39
N ALA A 434 14.66 9.97 -7.12
CA ALA A 434 15.01 9.98 -8.53
C ALA A 434 13.73 9.83 -9.38
N PHE A 435 13.54 10.72 -10.32
CA PHE A 435 12.39 10.72 -11.23
C PHE A 435 12.86 10.39 -12.64
N ASP A 436 12.17 9.48 -13.31
CA ASP A 436 12.22 9.48 -14.76
C ASP A 436 11.63 10.77 -15.33
N LYS A 437 12.10 11.21 -16.48
CA LYS A 437 11.57 12.41 -17.13
C LYS A 437 10.23 12.12 -17.82
N THR A 438 10.26 11.20 -18.79
CA THR A 438 9.17 11.01 -19.77
C THR A 438 8.01 10.22 -19.17
N GLY A 439 6.77 10.75 -19.28
CA GLY A 439 5.58 10.12 -18.72
C GLY A 439 5.48 10.22 -17.18
N THR A 440 6.56 10.58 -16.49
CA THR A 440 6.63 10.74 -15.02
C THR A 440 6.55 12.21 -14.61
N LEU A 441 7.54 13.02 -14.92
CA LEU A 441 7.52 14.49 -14.69
C LEU A 441 6.90 15.26 -15.84
N THR A 442 6.84 14.65 -17.03
CA THR A 442 6.27 15.23 -18.23
C THR A 442 5.09 14.39 -18.71
N VAL A 443 4.28 14.97 -19.61
CA VAL A 443 3.08 14.31 -20.16
C VAL A 443 3.45 13.07 -20.98
N GLY A 444 4.69 13.02 -21.53
CA GLY A 444 5.18 11.90 -22.33
C GLY A 444 4.62 11.89 -23.76
N GLN A 445 3.95 12.96 -24.15
CA GLN A 445 3.43 13.15 -25.49
C GLN A 445 4.02 14.42 -26.08
N PRO A 446 4.76 14.36 -27.21
CA PRO A 446 5.27 15.55 -27.83
C PRO A 446 4.12 16.47 -28.26
N ARG A 447 4.27 17.76 -28.00
CA ARG A 447 3.36 18.81 -28.45
C ARG A 447 4.09 19.79 -29.35
N LEU A 448 3.36 20.44 -30.27
CA LEU A 448 3.88 21.55 -31.02
C LEU A 448 3.98 22.79 -30.11
N VAL A 449 5.21 23.07 -29.63
CA VAL A 449 5.49 24.18 -28.69
C VAL A 449 5.66 25.52 -29.39
N ALA A 450 6.29 25.49 -30.56
CA ALA A 450 6.47 26.71 -31.36
C ALA A 450 6.32 26.40 -32.87
N LEU A 451 5.73 27.34 -33.56
CA LEU A 451 5.65 27.41 -35.04
C LEU A 451 6.30 28.73 -35.44
N GLU A 452 7.48 28.62 -36.05
CA GLU A 452 8.23 29.81 -36.52
C GLU A 452 8.17 29.90 -38.03
N LEU A 453 7.61 31.00 -38.54
CA LEU A 453 7.32 31.18 -39.96
C LEU A 453 8.47 31.89 -40.70
N ALA A 454 8.67 31.53 -41.95
CA ALA A 454 9.50 32.33 -42.85
C ALA A 454 8.80 33.70 -43.15
N ALA A 455 9.62 34.69 -43.46
CA ALA A 455 9.10 36.03 -43.79
C ALA A 455 8.10 35.96 -44.94
N GLY A 456 6.84 36.40 -44.72
CA GLY A 456 5.78 36.41 -45.71
C GLY A 456 4.97 35.13 -45.80
N ALA A 457 5.22 34.10 -44.98
CA ALA A 457 4.39 32.90 -44.90
C ALA A 457 3.14 33.15 -44.03
N ASP A 458 1.98 32.63 -44.45
CA ASP A 458 0.73 32.72 -43.71
C ASP A 458 0.61 31.52 -42.75
N GLU A 459 0.47 31.80 -41.47
CA GLU A 459 0.38 30.77 -40.41
C GLU A 459 -0.79 29.83 -40.64
N ALA A 460 -1.96 30.38 -40.99
CA ALA A 460 -3.16 29.58 -41.13
C ALA A 460 -3.06 28.62 -42.33
N ALA A 461 -2.55 29.09 -43.47
CA ALA A 461 -2.35 28.26 -44.65
C ALA A 461 -1.30 27.21 -44.45
N VAL A 462 -0.14 27.55 -43.82
CA VAL A 462 0.93 26.59 -43.55
C VAL A 462 0.46 25.52 -42.56
N LEU A 463 -0.19 25.90 -41.46
CA LEU A 463 -0.62 24.93 -40.46
C LEU A 463 -1.74 24.02 -40.97
N ALA A 464 -2.69 24.54 -41.77
CA ALA A 464 -3.75 23.72 -42.36
C ALA A 464 -3.20 22.70 -43.37
N ALA A 465 -2.25 23.09 -44.22
CA ALA A 465 -1.58 22.20 -45.15
C ALA A 465 -0.73 21.14 -44.46
N VAL A 466 0.05 21.55 -43.45
CA VAL A 466 0.88 20.64 -42.63
C VAL A 466 0.00 19.65 -41.89
N ALA A 467 -1.10 20.10 -41.27
CA ALA A 467 -2.06 19.22 -40.56
C ALA A 467 -2.72 18.24 -41.54
N GLY A 468 -3.02 18.68 -42.77
CA GLY A 468 -3.53 17.82 -43.85
C GLY A 468 -2.58 16.69 -44.19
N VAL A 469 -1.29 16.96 -44.44
CA VAL A 469 -0.28 15.92 -44.70
C VAL A 469 -0.07 15.03 -43.47
N GLN A 470 -0.05 15.61 -42.29
CA GLN A 470 0.21 14.86 -41.06
C GLN A 470 -0.99 14.02 -40.60
N SER A 471 -2.22 14.30 -41.03
CA SER A 471 -3.41 13.49 -40.74
C SER A 471 -3.32 12.05 -41.28
N GLY A 472 -2.50 11.82 -42.31
CA GLY A 472 -2.21 10.51 -42.88
C GLY A 472 -1.06 9.75 -42.18
N SER A 473 -0.52 10.25 -41.04
CA SER A 473 0.61 9.66 -40.34
C SER A 473 0.29 9.37 -38.89
N GLU A 474 0.58 8.15 -38.45
CA GLU A 474 0.44 7.73 -37.04
C GLU A 474 1.63 8.15 -36.15
N HIS A 475 2.63 8.83 -36.70
CA HIS A 475 3.80 9.26 -35.94
C HIS A 475 3.41 10.25 -34.81
N PRO A 476 3.98 10.16 -33.57
CA PRO A 476 3.64 11.05 -32.46
C PRO A 476 3.76 12.55 -32.78
N LEU A 477 4.77 12.95 -33.56
CA LEU A 477 4.95 14.34 -33.99
C LEU A 477 3.84 14.79 -34.97
N ALA A 478 3.35 13.87 -35.82
CA ALA A 478 2.25 14.12 -36.70
C ALA A 478 0.95 14.41 -35.96
N ARG A 479 0.63 13.56 -34.98
CA ARG A 479 -0.52 13.77 -34.08
C ARG A 479 -0.44 15.10 -33.33
N ALA A 480 0.78 15.48 -32.90
CA ALA A 480 0.99 16.78 -32.23
C ALA A 480 0.62 17.97 -33.10
N VAL A 481 0.94 17.90 -34.40
CA VAL A 481 0.57 18.96 -35.35
C VAL A 481 -0.94 19.01 -35.58
N VAL A 482 -1.57 17.87 -35.82
CA VAL A 482 -3.03 17.77 -36.02
C VAL A 482 -3.77 18.29 -34.79
N ALA A 483 -3.35 17.92 -33.61
CA ALA A 483 -3.91 18.41 -32.35
C ALA A 483 -3.73 19.93 -32.20
N ALA A 484 -2.55 20.47 -32.55
CA ALA A 484 -2.29 21.89 -32.47
C ALA A 484 -3.13 22.71 -33.47
N ALA A 485 -3.41 22.18 -34.67
CA ALA A 485 -4.32 22.77 -35.63
C ALA A 485 -5.77 22.80 -35.13
N ALA A 486 -6.24 21.67 -34.57
CA ALA A 486 -7.58 21.55 -33.98
C ALA A 486 -7.79 22.53 -32.82
N GLN A 487 -6.79 22.66 -31.91
CA GLN A 487 -6.84 23.63 -30.78
C GLN A 487 -6.95 25.08 -31.25
N ARG A 488 -6.41 25.41 -32.45
CA ARG A 488 -6.51 26.74 -33.05
C ARG A 488 -7.76 26.90 -33.92
N GLY A 489 -8.66 25.89 -33.91
CA GLY A 489 -9.90 25.93 -34.72
C GLY A 489 -9.68 25.76 -36.21
N MET A 490 -8.53 25.24 -36.64
CA MET A 490 -8.18 25.06 -38.04
C MET A 490 -8.52 23.64 -38.49
N ALA A 491 -9.24 23.51 -39.61
CA ALA A 491 -9.48 22.22 -40.25
C ALA A 491 -8.27 21.81 -41.08
N PRO A 492 -7.81 20.55 -41.05
CA PRO A 492 -6.78 20.05 -41.95
C PRO A 492 -7.25 20.16 -43.41
N GLU A 493 -6.38 20.61 -44.30
CA GLU A 493 -6.65 20.56 -45.73
C GLU A 493 -6.59 19.14 -46.28
N ALA A 494 -7.34 18.84 -47.34
CA ALA A 494 -7.27 17.54 -47.98
C ALA A 494 -5.88 17.32 -48.59
N ALA A 495 -5.22 16.24 -48.23
CA ALA A 495 -3.90 15.87 -48.72
C ALA A 495 -3.97 14.52 -49.44
N ASP A 496 -3.39 14.47 -50.64
CA ASP A 496 -3.27 13.27 -51.46
C ASP A 496 -1.83 12.71 -51.41
N GLY A 497 -1.69 11.41 -51.67
CA GLY A 497 -0.38 10.78 -51.84
C GLY A 497 0.54 10.88 -50.62
N VAL A 498 -0.04 10.96 -49.42
CA VAL A 498 0.73 11.06 -48.17
C VAL A 498 1.63 9.84 -48.02
N ARG A 499 2.92 10.07 -47.82
CA ARG A 499 3.95 9.02 -47.68
C ARG A 499 4.92 9.36 -46.57
N ALA A 500 5.14 8.41 -45.67
CA ALA A 500 6.25 8.47 -44.69
C ALA A 500 7.57 8.14 -45.40
N VAL A 501 8.58 9.00 -45.20
CA VAL A 501 9.95 8.78 -45.68
C VAL A 501 10.81 8.37 -44.48
N PRO A 502 11.22 7.07 -44.36
CA PRO A 502 11.89 6.56 -43.19
C PRO A 502 13.16 7.37 -42.83
N GLY A 503 13.25 7.79 -41.55
CA GLY A 503 14.33 8.59 -40.99
C GLY A 503 14.43 10.04 -41.50
N ARG A 504 13.47 10.50 -42.31
CA ARG A 504 13.45 11.84 -42.89
C ARG A 504 12.20 12.64 -42.46
N GLY A 505 10.99 12.12 -42.70
CA GLY A 505 9.74 12.82 -42.38
C GLY A 505 8.54 12.31 -43.15
N THR A 506 7.62 13.18 -43.49
CA THR A 506 6.39 12.90 -44.25
C THR A 506 6.29 13.86 -45.44
N GLU A 507 5.86 13.37 -46.58
CA GLU A 507 5.51 14.20 -47.75
C GLU A 507 4.08 13.93 -48.20
N GLY A 508 3.46 14.90 -48.83
CA GLY A 508 2.11 14.78 -49.37
C GLY A 508 1.78 15.94 -50.31
N VAL A 509 0.70 15.80 -51.07
CA VAL A 509 0.26 16.81 -52.04
C VAL A 509 -0.97 17.51 -51.48
N VAL A 510 -0.91 18.82 -51.31
CA VAL A 510 -2.02 19.67 -50.89
C VAL A 510 -2.27 20.70 -52.01
N GLN A 511 -3.49 20.77 -52.47
CA GLN A 511 -3.89 21.66 -53.57
C GLN A 511 -3.03 21.50 -54.85
N GLY A 512 -2.63 20.24 -55.16
CA GLY A 512 -1.78 19.91 -56.31
C GLY A 512 -0.29 20.23 -56.14
N GLN A 513 0.15 20.64 -54.98
CA GLN A 513 1.52 21.04 -54.66
C GLN A 513 2.12 20.15 -53.60
N THR A 514 3.40 19.75 -53.75
CA THR A 514 4.07 18.84 -52.83
C THR A 514 4.65 19.59 -51.62
N TRP A 515 4.31 19.08 -50.43
CA TRP A 515 4.81 19.54 -49.14
C TRP A 515 5.69 18.51 -48.52
N HIS A 516 6.77 18.94 -47.88
CA HIS A 516 7.71 18.08 -47.16
C HIS A 516 7.81 18.54 -45.68
N ILE A 517 7.57 17.65 -44.74
CA ILE A 517 7.64 17.95 -43.30
C ILE A 517 8.59 16.97 -42.66
N GLY A 518 9.73 17.44 -42.14
CA GLY A 518 10.70 16.51 -41.56
C GLY A 518 11.98 17.13 -41.00
N SER A 519 13.00 16.31 -40.85
CA SER A 519 14.26 16.71 -40.23
C SER A 519 15.00 17.81 -41.01
N LEU A 520 15.75 18.65 -40.30
CA LEU A 520 16.60 19.68 -40.92
C LEU A 520 17.62 19.06 -41.90
N ARG A 521 18.09 17.84 -41.64
CA ARG A 521 18.96 17.09 -42.53
C ARG A 521 18.25 16.76 -43.86
N TRP A 522 16.98 16.39 -43.81
CA TRP A 522 16.22 16.11 -45.02
C TRP A 522 16.01 17.35 -45.88
N MET A 523 15.81 18.52 -45.28
CA MET A 523 15.74 19.80 -46.01
C MET A 523 17.04 20.10 -46.74
N GLN A 524 18.17 19.73 -46.17
CA GLN A 524 19.47 19.87 -46.81
C GLN A 524 19.60 18.92 -48.04
N GLU A 525 19.13 17.67 -47.90
CA GLU A 525 19.09 16.71 -49.03
C GLU A 525 18.14 17.15 -50.16
N LEU A 526 17.06 17.88 -49.85
CA LEU A 526 16.13 18.46 -50.81
C LEU A 526 16.66 19.76 -51.47
N GLY A 527 17.87 20.20 -51.08
CA GLY A 527 18.45 21.44 -51.65
C GLY A 527 17.90 22.74 -51.06
N VAL A 528 17.15 22.68 -49.94
CA VAL A 528 16.60 23.82 -49.20
C VAL A 528 17.12 23.86 -47.77
N PRO A 529 18.43 24.02 -47.55
CA PRO A 529 19.00 23.91 -46.21
C PRO A 529 18.52 25.06 -45.29
N VAL A 530 18.18 24.68 -44.07
CA VAL A 530 17.86 25.66 -42.99
C VAL A 530 19.17 26.09 -42.32
N LEU A 531 20.11 25.16 -42.11
CA LEU A 531 21.38 25.41 -41.47
C LEU A 531 22.55 25.45 -42.49
N PRO A 532 23.58 26.30 -42.31
CA PRO A 532 24.72 26.33 -43.20
C PRO A 532 25.49 24.99 -43.20
N ALA A 533 26.04 24.64 -44.35
CA ALA A 533 26.63 23.33 -44.61
C ALA A 533 27.96 23.04 -43.86
N ALA A 534 28.61 24.00 -43.22
CA ALA A 534 29.88 23.82 -42.53
C ALA A 534 29.86 24.39 -41.14
N ALA A 535 30.31 23.59 -40.14
CA ALA A 535 30.43 23.96 -38.73
C ALA A 535 31.56 24.96 -38.42
N GLY A 536 31.95 25.80 -39.35
CA GLY A 536 33.11 26.69 -39.18
C GLY A 536 32.94 28.13 -39.68
N GLU A 537 31.92 28.45 -40.47
CA GLU A 537 31.70 29.82 -40.94
C GLU A 537 30.43 30.44 -40.29
N GLY A 538 30.69 31.18 -39.19
CA GLY A 538 29.91 32.24 -38.66
C GLY A 538 28.39 32.00 -38.47
N ALA A 539 27.95 31.56 -37.29
CA ALA A 539 26.56 31.65 -36.84
C ALA A 539 25.98 33.09 -36.95
N ALA A 540 26.82 34.09 -37.14
CA ALA A 540 26.45 35.49 -37.32
C ALA A 540 25.85 35.79 -38.68
N ASN A 541 26.03 34.95 -39.73
CA ASN A 541 25.48 35.13 -41.07
C ASN A 541 24.32 34.17 -41.43
N ALA A 542 23.85 33.35 -40.46
CA ALA A 542 22.70 32.50 -40.68
C ALA A 542 21.42 33.32 -40.74
N GLY A 543 20.54 33.01 -41.71
CA GLY A 543 19.25 33.70 -41.83
C GLY A 543 18.39 33.52 -40.55
N PRO A 544 17.32 34.34 -40.38
CA PRO A 544 16.50 34.36 -39.15
C PRO A 544 15.99 32.98 -38.71
N LEU A 545 15.51 32.16 -39.66
CA LEU A 545 15.04 30.81 -39.39
C LEU A 545 16.15 29.89 -38.91
N ALA A 546 17.38 30.01 -39.45
CA ALA A 546 18.52 29.19 -38.99
C ALA A 546 18.93 29.51 -37.56
N GLN A 547 18.98 30.81 -37.23
CA GLN A 547 19.27 31.26 -35.85
C GLN A 547 18.21 30.74 -34.89
N ARG A 548 16.93 30.82 -35.28
CA ARG A 548 15.83 30.33 -34.44
C ARG A 548 15.82 28.80 -34.31
N ALA A 549 16.15 28.06 -35.39
CA ALA A 549 16.31 26.60 -35.31
C ALA A 549 17.40 26.18 -34.31
N LEU A 550 18.55 26.87 -34.34
CA LEU A 550 19.64 26.60 -33.38
C LEU A 550 19.22 26.95 -31.96
N ALA A 551 18.54 28.09 -31.75
CA ALA A 551 18.05 28.47 -30.43
C ALA A 551 17.05 27.44 -29.89
N LEU A 552 16.07 27.00 -30.67
CA LEU A 552 15.11 25.99 -30.27
C LEU A 552 15.77 24.63 -29.97
N GLN A 553 16.79 24.22 -30.73
CA GLN A 553 17.56 23.02 -30.43
C GLN A 553 18.37 23.17 -29.13
N GLN A 554 18.93 24.37 -28.85
CA GLN A 554 19.62 24.65 -27.59
C GLN A 554 18.66 24.68 -26.40
N GLU A 555 17.41 25.11 -26.63
CA GLU A 555 16.31 25.04 -25.66
C GLU A 555 15.81 23.61 -25.45
N GLY A 556 16.34 22.62 -26.18
CA GLY A 556 16.04 21.20 -26.01
C GLY A 556 14.83 20.69 -26.80
N PHE A 557 14.33 21.48 -27.76
CA PHE A 557 13.21 21.05 -28.59
C PHE A 557 13.64 20.22 -29.79
N THR A 558 12.81 19.28 -30.21
CA THR A 558 12.96 18.58 -31.50
C THR A 558 12.44 19.52 -32.60
N VAL A 559 13.33 19.94 -33.49
CA VAL A 559 12.99 20.85 -34.55
C VAL A 559 12.84 20.10 -35.86
N SER A 560 11.67 20.24 -36.51
CA SER A 560 11.38 19.83 -37.86
C SER A 560 11.13 21.06 -38.72
N ALA A 561 11.43 20.97 -40.01
CA ALA A 561 11.12 22.04 -40.95
C ALA A 561 10.02 21.63 -41.93
N VAL A 562 9.31 22.62 -42.42
CA VAL A 562 8.28 22.51 -43.43
C VAL A 562 8.78 23.16 -44.70
N ALA A 563 8.96 22.37 -45.75
CA ALA A 563 9.24 22.90 -47.09
C ALA A 563 7.99 22.80 -47.96
N GLY A 564 7.63 23.90 -48.56
CA GLY A 564 6.48 24.03 -49.42
C GLY A 564 6.77 24.85 -50.68
N PRO A 565 5.85 24.88 -51.61
CA PRO A 565 5.99 25.59 -52.87
C PRO A 565 5.90 27.11 -52.69
N THR A 566 6.79 27.81 -53.36
CA THR A 566 6.73 29.29 -53.51
C THR A 566 6.88 29.68 -54.97
N PRO A 567 6.62 30.93 -55.39
CA PRO A 567 6.87 31.39 -56.73
C PRO A 567 8.33 31.23 -57.17
N GLN A 568 9.26 31.11 -56.25
CA GLN A 568 10.69 30.91 -56.49
C GLN A 568 11.14 29.43 -56.44
N GLY A 569 10.19 28.50 -56.28
CA GLY A 569 10.48 27.06 -56.13
C GLY A 569 10.22 26.54 -54.71
N LEU A 570 10.75 25.36 -54.40
CA LEU A 570 10.64 24.76 -53.05
C LEU A 570 11.43 25.59 -52.04
N GLN A 571 10.82 26.03 -50.96
CA GLN A 571 11.50 26.76 -49.89
C GLN A 571 11.02 26.31 -48.52
N VAL A 572 11.81 26.54 -47.49
CA VAL A 572 11.39 26.33 -46.09
C VAL A 572 10.45 27.47 -45.69
N LEU A 573 9.20 27.13 -45.37
CA LEU A 573 8.13 28.04 -44.97
C LEU A 573 7.99 28.17 -43.47
N ALA A 574 8.34 27.12 -42.70
CA ALA A 574 8.22 27.13 -41.25
C ALA A 574 9.16 26.16 -40.56
N LEU A 575 9.37 26.38 -39.27
CA LEU A 575 9.94 25.43 -38.33
C LEU A 575 8.86 25.00 -37.33
N LEU A 576 8.83 23.72 -37.05
CA LEU A 576 7.99 23.10 -36.05
C LEU A 576 8.87 22.68 -34.91
N ALA A 577 8.70 23.25 -33.72
CA ALA A 577 9.41 22.82 -32.51
C ALA A 577 8.49 21.95 -31.67
N PHE A 578 8.95 20.76 -31.39
CA PHE A 578 8.24 19.79 -30.56
C PHE A 578 8.96 19.62 -29.24
N GLY A 579 8.21 19.65 -28.19
CA GLY A 579 8.69 19.43 -26.83
C GLY A 579 7.69 18.64 -26.01
N ASP A 580 8.20 18.06 -24.95
CA ASP A 580 7.37 17.49 -23.90
C ASP A 580 7.05 18.60 -22.88
N GLU A 581 5.87 18.54 -22.28
CA GLU A 581 5.44 19.52 -21.28
C GLU A 581 5.52 18.93 -19.88
N PRO A 582 5.94 19.72 -18.87
CA PRO A 582 5.79 19.32 -17.48
C PRO A 582 4.35 18.96 -17.17
N LYS A 583 4.14 17.88 -16.43
CA LYS A 583 2.80 17.57 -15.89
C LYS A 583 2.35 18.69 -14.95
N PRO A 584 1.03 18.96 -14.88
CA PRO A 584 0.47 19.81 -13.83
C PRO A 584 0.89 19.29 -12.46
N GLY A 585 1.32 20.17 -11.57
CA GLY A 585 1.78 19.79 -10.23
C GLY A 585 3.22 19.26 -10.13
N ALA A 586 3.93 19.01 -11.24
CA ALA A 586 5.29 18.44 -11.18
C ALA A 586 6.29 19.38 -10.47
N ARG A 587 6.24 20.68 -10.76
CA ARG A 587 7.09 21.67 -10.13
C ARG A 587 6.79 21.81 -8.63
N GLU A 588 5.52 21.82 -8.28
CA GLU A 588 5.01 21.88 -6.91
C GLU A 588 5.42 20.63 -6.12
N ALA A 589 5.35 19.45 -6.74
CA ALA A 589 5.79 18.20 -6.13
C ALA A 589 7.28 18.21 -5.79
N LEU A 590 8.12 18.64 -6.73
CA LEU A 590 9.56 18.78 -6.52
C LEU A 590 9.87 19.80 -5.42
N ALA A 591 9.17 20.94 -5.41
CA ALA A 591 9.31 21.97 -4.37
C ALA A 591 8.88 21.45 -2.99
N ALA A 592 7.78 20.69 -2.90
CA ALA A 592 7.31 20.08 -1.66
C ALA A 592 8.30 19.05 -1.10
N LEU A 593 8.96 18.25 -1.95
CA LEU A 593 10.00 17.32 -1.54
C LEU A 593 11.26 18.06 -1.05
N LYS A 594 11.71 19.09 -1.77
CA LYS A 594 12.84 19.93 -1.37
C LYS A 594 12.59 20.64 -0.05
N ALA A 595 11.37 21.13 0.19
CA ALA A 595 10.98 21.77 1.46
C ALA A 595 11.08 20.81 2.66
N ARG A 596 10.99 19.49 2.42
CA ARG A 596 11.20 18.44 3.43
C ARG A 596 12.65 18.01 3.58
N GLY A 597 13.58 18.65 2.86
CA GLY A 597 14.99 18.28 2.86
C GLY A 597 15.34 17.05 2.04
N ILE A 598 14.42 16.60 1.17
CA ILE A 598 14.62 15.46 0.29
C ILE A 598 15.25 15.96 -1.02
N ARG A 599 16.37 15.37 -1.40
CA ARG A 599 17.03 15.66 -2.67
C ARG A 599 16.20 15.08 -3.82
N THR A 600 16.04 15.88 -4.88
CA THR A 600 15.33 15.46 -6.09
C THR A 600 16.29 15.39 -7.27
N VAL A 601 16.25 14.31 -8.05
CA VAL A 601 17.11 14.09 -9.19
C VAL A 601 16.27 13.63 -10.38
N MET A 602 16.43 14.27 -11.54
CA MET A 602 15.79 13.84 -12.78
C MET A 602 16.78 12.96 -13.58
N ILE A 603 16.32 11.81 -14.02
CA ILE A 603 17.06 10.89 -14.90
C ILE A 603 16.41 10.92 -16.28
N SER A 604 17.20 11.14 -17.33
CA SER A 604 16.70 11.20 -18.71
C SER A 604 17.68 10.56 -19.69
N GLY A 605 17.14 9.92 -20.72
CA GLY A 605 17.91 9.45 -21.88
C GLY A 605 18.20 10.56 -22.90
N ASP A 606 17.63 11.75 -22.73
CA ASP A 606 17.85 12.88 -23.63
C ASP A 606 19.30 13.39 -23.57
N ASN A 607 19.69 14.12 -24.62
CA ASN A 607 20.93 14.87 -24.57
C ASN A 607 20.94 15.88 -23.41
N ARG A 608 22.15 16.23 -22.99
CA ARG A 608 22.37 17.09 -21.82
C ARG A 608 21.62 18.42 -21.90
N GLY A 609 21.63 19.08 -23.07
CA GLY A 609 20.98 20.38 -23.25
C GLY A 609 19.47 20.33 -23.04
N ALA A 610 18.80 19.33 -23.64
CA ALA A 610 17.37 19.09 -23.49
C ALA A 610 16.99 18.76 -22.06
N ALA A 611 17.75 17.86 -21.42
CA ALA A 611 17.50 17.46 -20.04
C ALA A 611 17.66 18.65 -19.06
N GLU A 612 18.72 19.45 -19.22
CA GLU A 612 18.97 20.63 -18.38
C GLU A 612 17.91 21.75 -18.60
N ALA A 613 17.46 21.95 -19.85
CA ALA A 613 16.41 22.91 -20.15
C ALA A 613 15.09 22.51 -19.46
N MET A 614 14.70 21.24 -19.53
CA MET A 614 13.51 20.72 -18.82
C MET A 614 13.66 20.84 -17.31
N ALA A 615 14.82 20.50 -16.77
CA ALA A 615 15.12 20.59 -15.35
C ALA A 615 14.92 22.02 -14.81
N ARG A 616 15.44 23.03 -15.52
CA ARG A 616 15.25 24.43 -15.13
C ARG A 616 13.77 24.83 -15.13
N ARG A 617 12.98 24.35 -16.10
CA ARG A 617 11.51 24.56 -16.15
C ARG A 617 10.81 23.93 -14.94
N LEU A 618 11.30 22.79 -14.46
CA LEU A 618 10.81 22.08 -13.30
C LEU A 618 11.34 22.63 -11.95
N GLY A 619 12.28 23.59 -11.97
CA GLY A 619 12.88 24.17 -10.75
C GLY A 619 13.99 23.29 -10.16
N LEU A 620 14.60 22.43 -10.99
CA LEU A 620 15.81 21.68 -10.65
C LEU A 620 17.06 22.47 -11.07
N ASP A 621 18.14 22.31 -10.30
CA ASP A 621 19.43 22.94 -10.59
C ASP A 621 20.41 21.90 -11.17
N PRO A 622 20.75 22.01 -12.49
CA PRO A 622 21.74 21.13 -13.11
C PRO A 622 23.13 21.24 -12.48
N ALA A 623 23.49 22.43 -11.98
CA ALA A 623 24.80 22.64 -11.36
C ALA A 623 24.92 21.97 -9.98
N ALA A 624 23.81 21.78 -9.30
CA ALA A 624 23.74 21.03 -8.04
C ALA A 624 23.72 19.49 -8.23
N GLY A 625 23.84 19.00 -9.47
CA GLY A 625 23.78 17.56 -9.78
C GLY A 625 22.36 16.97 -9.62
N GLU A 626 21.32 17.76 -9.85
CA GLU A 626 19.93 17.33 -9.82
C GLU A 626 19.46 16.77 -11.16
N VAL A 627 20.37 16.60 -12.13
CA VAL A 627 20.06 16.09 -13.47
C VAL A 627 21.10 15.05 -13.89
N MET A 628 20.62 13.91 -14.34
CA MET A 628 21.39 12.86 -14.99
C MET A 628 20.88 12.69 -16.44
N ALA A 629 21.63 13.21 -17.39
CA ALA A 629 21.33 13.17 -18.82
C ALA A 629 22.05 12.02 -19.51
N GLU A 630 21.58 11.65 -20.72
CA GLU A 630 22.21 10.64 -21.60
C GLU A 630 22.28 9.24 -20.96
N VAL A 631 21.34 8.93 -20.05
CA VAL A 631 21.27 7.65 -19.36
C VAL A 631 20.47 6.66 -20.20
N LEU A 632 21.12 5.60 -20.67
CA LEU A 632 20.46 4.53 -21.41
C LEU A 632 19.50 3.75 -20.49
N PRO A 633 18.43 3.14 -21.02
CA PRO A 633 17.48 2.37 -20.22
C PRO A 633 18.15 1.29 -19.36
N GLY A 634 19.14 0.56 -19.90
CA GLY A 634 19.88 -0.47 -19.17
C GLY A 634 20.76 0.07 -18.04
N ASP A 635 21.17 1.34 -18.10
CA ASP A 635 22.07 1.95 -17.12
C ASP A 635 21.34 2.65 -15.97
N LYS A 636 20.03 2.85 -16.07
CA LYS A 636 19.22 3.52 -15.03
C LYS A 636 19.38 2.85 -13.66
N ALA A 637 19.37 1.52 -13.60
CA ALA A 637 19.57 0.77 -12.37
C ALA A 637 20.96 1.02 -11.74
N ALA A 638 22.01 1.10 -12.56
CA ALA A 638 23.36 1.42 -12.10
C ALA A 638 23.43 2.85 -11.54
N GLN A 639 22.75 3.82 -12.16
CA GLN A 639 22.66 5.18 -11.64
C GLN A 639 21.95 5.24 -10.27
N ILE A 640 20.88 4.48 -10.07
CA ILE A 640 20.21 4.36 -8.76
C ILE A 640 21.19 3.80 -7.73
N GLN A 641 21.93 2.75 -8.04
CA GLN A 641 22.95 2.18 -7.14
C GLN A 641 24.08 3.17 -6.81
N LEU A 642 24.46 4.03 -7.75
CA LEU A 642 25.43 5.11 -7.50
C LEU A 642 24.85 6.15 -6.53
N LEU A 643 23.58 6.52 -6.66
CA LEU A 643 22.90 7.42 -5.72
C LEU A 643 22.83 6.80 -4.32
N GLN A 644 22.53 5.50 -4.20
CA GLN A 644 22.49 4.78 -2.92
C GLN A 644 23.85 4.74 -2.21
N ARG A 645 24.96 4.65 -2.94
CA ARG A 645 26.31 4.64 -2.38
C ARG A 645 26.73 6.01 -1.81
N GLY A 646 25.94 7.05 -2.07
CA GLY A 646 26.24 8.42 -1.66
C GLY A 646 27.31 9.07 -2.54
N ASN A 647 27.05 10.26 -3.05
CA ASN A 647 28.06 11.02 -3.79
C ASN A 647 29.10 11.53 -2.77
N ALA A 648 30.37 11.24 -2.96
CA ALA A 648 31.49 11.74 -2.14
C ALA A 648 31.55 13.28 -2.05
N ALA A 649 30.76 13.99 -2.88
CA ALA A 649 30.63 15.44 -2.87
C ALA A 649 29.75 16.00 -1.73
N ASN A 650 28.96 15.20 -1.01
CA ASN A 650 28.11 15.63 0.10
C ASN A 650 28.74 15.42 1.50
N VAL A 651 30.05 15.23 1.57
CA VAL A 651 30.78 15.34 2.84
C VAL A 651 30.76 16.81 3.26
N LYS A 652 29.71 17.19 4.00
CA LYS A 652 29.78 18.40 4.82
C LYS A 652 31.02 18.26 5.68
N SER A 653 31.97 19.11 5.42
CA SER A 653 33.28 19.28 6.02
C SER A 653 33.31 18.97 7.54
N GLY A 654 33.58 17.69 7.81
CA GLY A 654 33.88 17.17 9.14
C GLY A 654 34.74 15.94 8.93
N ALA A 655 36.02 16.03 9.20
CA ALA A 655 37.01 15.00 8.94
C ALA A 655 36.59 13.62 9.48
N GLY A 656 36.55 12.60 8.61
CA GLY A 656 36.70 11.23 9.04
C GLY A 656 35.44 10.33 9.02
N SER A 657 34.27 10.76 8.57
CA SER A 657 33.09 9.87 8.47
C SER A 657 33.01 9.22 7.10
N ALA A 658 32.90 7.90 7.07
CA ALA A 658 32.60 7.15 5.84
C ALA A 658 31.26 7.64 5.23
N PRO A 659 31.09 7.64 3.90
CA PRO A 659 29.83 8.06 3.27
C PRO A 659 28.68 7.19 3.79
N GLN A 660 27.68 7.84 4.39
CA GLN A 660 26.48 7.11 4.82
C GLN A 660 25.68 6.74 3.56
N PRO A 661 25.19 5.50 3.46
CA PRO A 661 24.33 5.08 2.34
C PRO A 661 23.06 5.92 2.33
N CYS A 662 22.72 6.48 1.16
CA CYS A 662 21.47 7.22 0.97
C CYS A 662 20.33 6.23 0.68
N ILE A 663 19.15 6.51 1.20
CA ILE A 663 17.92 5.77 0.87
C ILE A 663 17.27 6.44 -0.34
N VAL A 664 17.24 5.73 -1.46
CA VAL A 664 16.79 6.26 -2.75
C VAL A 664 15.42 5.71 -3.12
N ALA A 665 14.48 6.61 -3.42
CA ALA A 665 13.24 6.25 -4.11
C ALA A 665 13.40 6.51 -5.62
N MET A 666 12.90 5.59 -6.46
CA MET A 666 12.79 5.77 -7.91
C MET A 666 11.33 5.88 -8.31
N VAL A 667 11.00 6.89 -9.12
CA VAL A 667 9.67 7.12 -9.68
C VAL A 667 9.74 6.99 -11.19
N GLY A 668 8.91 6.12 -11.78
CA GLY A 668 8.89 5.88 -13.22
C GLY A 668 7.54 5.31 -13.69
N ASP A 669 7.32 5.25 -15.01
CA ASP A 669 6.07 4.78 -15.61
C ASP A 669 6.26 3.68 -16.67
N GLY A 670 7.47 3.50 -17.19
CA GLY A 670 7.77 2.65 -18.34
C GLY A 670 8.34 1.27 -18.01
N VAL A 671 8.28 0.37 -19.00
CA VAL A 671 8.98 -0.92 -18.97
C VAL A 671 10.49 -0.70 -18.78
N ASN A 672 11.03 0.38 -19.36
CA ASN A 672 12.43 0.75 -19.28
C ASN A 672 12.90 1.12 -17.87
N ASP A 673 11.95 1.46 -16.97
CA ASP A 673 12.22 1.87 -15.60
C ASP A 673 12.13 0.71 -14.62
N ALA A 674 11.53 -0.42 -15.00
CA ALA A 674 11.32 -1.56 -14.13
C ALA A 674 12.63 -2.06 -13.45
N PRO A 675 13.78 -2.16 -14.12
CA PRO A 675 15.03 -2.51 -13.45
C PRO A 675 15.49 -1.46 -12.43
N ALA A 676 15.26 -0.17 -12.70
CA ALA A 676 15.61 0.92 -11.79
C ALA A 676 14.65 0.99 -10.58
N LEU A 677 13.34 0.76 -10.80
CA LEU A 677 12.34 0.66 -9.76
C LEU A 677 12.63 -0.49 -8.79
N ALA A 678 13.06 -1.65 -9.32
CA ALA A 678 13.46 -2.81 -8.53
C ALA A 678 14.79 -2.62 -7.80
N ALA A 679 15.73 -1.84 -8.35
CA ALA A 679 17.03 -1.58 -7.76
C ALA A 679 16.99 -0.52 -6.65
N ALA A 680 15.99 0.36 -6.65
CA ALA A 680 15.79 1.39 -5.63
C ALA A 680 15.37 0.79 -4.29
N ASP A 681 15.66 1.51 -3.19
CA ASP A 681 15.15 1.12 -1.86
C ASP A 681 13.61 1.19 -1.80
N VAL A 682 13.03 2.12 -2.57
CA VAL A 682 11.59 2.27 -2.75
C VAL A 682 11.27 2.55 -4.22
N GLY A 683 10.70 1.59 -4.92
CA GLY A 683 10.15 1.79 -6.27
C GLY A 683 8.73 2.37 -6.19
N MET A 684 8.45 3.41 -6.95
CA MET A 684 7.12 4.03 -7.11
C MET A 684 6.75 4.07 -8.58
N ALA A 685 5.70 3.34 -8.97
CA ALA A 685 5.19 3.35 -10.35
C ALA A 685 4.04 4.33 -10.50
N MET A 686 4.02 5.08 -11.63
CA MET A 686 2.88 5.91 -12.01
C MET A 686 1.78 5.03 -12.61
N GLY A 687 0.52 5.21 -12.19
CA GLY A 687 -0.62 4.38 -12.59
C GLY A 687 -0.99 4.44 -14.09
N ASN A 688 -0.52 5.48 -14.80
CA ASN A 688 -0.62 5.54 -16.26
C ASN A 688 0.49 4.75 -16.97
N GLY A 689 1.38 4.13 -16.21
CA GLY A 689 2.50 3.35 -16.70
C GLY A 689 2.12 1.94 -17.12
N THR A 690 3.13 1.15 -17.43
CA THR A 690 2.96 -0.24 -17.85
C THR A 690 2.77 -1.18 -16.66
N ASP A 691 2.09 -2.31 -16.87
CA ASP A 691 1.92 -3.35 -15.86
C ASP A 691 3.26 -3.83 -15.30
N VAL A 692 4.30 -3.89 -16.16
CA VAL A 692 5.65 -4.30 -15.75
C VAL A 692 6.24 -3.33 -14.72
N ALA A 693 6.08 -2.01 -14.90
CA ALA A 693 6.53 -1.02 -13.93
C ALA A 693 5.76 -1.13 -12.62
N MET A 694 4.44 -1.30 -12.70
CA MET A 694 3.59 -1.51 -11.51
C MET A 694 3.96 -2.78 -10.75
N HIS A 695 4.33 -3.86 -11.44
CA HIS A 695 4.80 -5.10 -10.78
C HIS A 695 6.17 -4.95 -10.11
N ALA A 696 7.08 -4.17 -10.69
CA ALA A 696 8.42 -3.94 -10.15
C ALA A 696 8.46 -2.98 -8.95
N ALA A 697 7.44 -2.12 -8.80
CA ALA A 697 7.36 -1.12 -7.75
C ALA A 697 6.68 -1.64 -6.47
N GLY A 698 7.17 -1.21 -5.31
CA GLY A 698 6.54 -1.47 -4.02
C GLY A 698 5.35 -0.54 -3.71
N ILE A 699 5.26 0.61 -4.40
CA ILE A 699 4.17 1.58 -4.30
C ILE A 699 3.69 1.92 -5.71
N THR A 700 2.38 1.96 -5.92
CA THR A 700 1.76 2.40 -7.19
C THR A 700 0.91 3.63 -6.95
N LEU A 701 1.14 4.68 -7.74
CA LEU A 701 0.43 5.95 -7.70
C LEU A 701 -0.62 5.94 -8.81
N MET A 702 -1.88 5.67 -8.48
CA MET A 702 -2.96 5.40 -9.45
C MET A 702 -3.23 6.54 -10.42
N ARG A 703 -3.00 7.77 -9.97
CA ARG A 703 -3.00 8.95 -10.83
C ARG A 703 -1.60 9.20 -11.33
N GLY A 704 -1.45 9.64 -12.57
CA GLY A 704 -0.17 10.10 -13.09
C GLY A 704 0.31 11.44 -12.48
N ASP A 705 -0.13 11.77 -11.27
CA ASP A 705 0.13 13.04 -10.58
C ASP A 705 1.41 12.95 -9.73
N PRO A 706 2.46 13.72 -10.04
CA PRO A 706 3.69 13.74 -9.26
C PRO A 706 3.52 14.16 -7.79
N MET A 707 2.45 14.90 -7.43
CA MET A 707 2.15 15.28 -6.04
C MET A 707 1.93 14.06 -5.14
N LEU A 708 1.44 12.94 -5.69
CA LEU A 708 1.26 11.71 -4.94
C LEU A 708 2.56 11.13 -4.39
N VAL A 709 3.72 11.45 -4.98
CA VAL A 709 5.03 11.04 -4.45
C VAL A 709 5.27 11.65 -3.07
N ALA A 710 5.06 12.95 -2.95
CA ALA A 710 5.19 13.65 -1.66
C ALA A 710 4.17 13.16 -0.63
N ALA A 711 2.95 12.87 -1.07
CA ALA A 711 1.88 12.31 -0.24
C ALA A 711 2.20 10.88 0.22
N ALA A 712 2.77 10.03 -0.65
CA ALA A 712 3.18 8.66 -0.32
C ALA A 712 4.29 8.64 0.75
N LEU A 713 5.27 9.54 0.65
CA LEU A 713 6.31 9.70 1.67
C LEU A 713 5.73 10.22 2.99
N ASP A 714 4.75 11.15 2.96
CA ASP A 714 4.11 11.69 4.17
C ASP A 714 3.29 10.63 4.90
N ILE A 715 2.44 9.89 4.21
CA ILE A 715 1.65 8.82 4.85
C ILE A 715 2.54 7.71 5.39
N SER A 716 3.64 7.36 4.72
CA SER A 716 4.65 6.45 5.22
C SER A 716 5.26 6.96 6.53
N HIS A 717 5.73 8.21 6.56
CA HIS A 717 6.31 8.83 7.75
C HIS A 717 5.33 8.81 8.93
N ARG A 718 4.08 9.19 8.70
CA ARG A 718 3.04 9.18 9.74
C ARG A 718 2.70 7.77 10.22
N THR A 719 2.63 6.80 9.30
CA THR A 719 2.35 5.40 9.65
C THR A 719 3.46 4.83 10.54
N VAL A 720 4.73 5.01 10.15
CA VAL A 720 5.87 4.56 10.95
C VAL A 720 5.96 5.28 12.29
N SER A 721 5.66 6.59 12.33
CA SER A 721 5.57 7.34 13.58
C SER A 721 4.52 6.76 14.52
N LYS A 722 3.33 6.40 13.99
CA LYS A 722 2.28 5.73 14.77
C LYS A 722 2.69 4.33 15.24
N ILE A 723 3.39 3.57 14.42
CA ILE A 723 3.96 2.28 14.85
C ILE A 723 4.89 2.48 16.05
N ARG A 724 5.83 3.43 15.97
CA ARG A 724 6.76 3.72 17.08
C ARG A 724 6.03 4.18 18.35
N GLN A 725 5.03 5.06 18.22
CA GLN A 725 4.20 5.50 19.34
C GLN A 725 3.43 4.33 19.96
N ASN A 726 2.84 3.47 19.13
CA ASN A 726 2.11 2.29 19.58
C ASN A 726 3.03 1.32 20.35
N LEU A 727 4.22 1.06 19.81
CA LEU A 727 5.23 0.23 20.48
C LEU A 727 5.66 0.85 21.81
N PHE A 728 5.91 2.15 21.84
CA PHE A 728 6.24 2.87 23.08
C PHE A 728 5.17 2.65 24.15
N TRP A 729 3.89 2.90 23.82
CA TRP A 729 2.80 2.70 24.78
C TRP A 729 2.64 1.25 25.19
N ALA A 730 2.75 0.31 24.25
CA ALA A 730 2.65 -1.12 24.55
C ALA A 730 3.75 -1.60 25.53
N PHE A 731 4.96 -1.03 25.47
CA PHE A 731 6.04 -1.35 26.40
C PHE A 731 5.97 -0.55 27.69
N ALA A 732 5.60 0.74 27.65
CA ALA A 732 5.62 1.63 28.78
C ALA A 732 4.76 1.12 29.96
N TYR A 733 3.55 0.61 29.64
CA TYR A 733 2.67 0.02 30.66
C TYR A 733 3.31 -1.18 31.35
N ASN A 734 4.01 -2.05 30.61
CA ASN A 734 4.65 -3.24 31.16
C ASN A 734 5.92 -2.89 31.95
N VAL A 735 6.77 -2.03 31.40
CA VAL A 735 8.04 -1.61 32.03
C VAL A 735 7.79 -0.86 33.37
N ALA A 736 6.75 -0.03 33.41
CA ALA A 736 6.38 0.65 34.65
C ALA A 736 5.59 -0.26 35.61
N GLY A 737 4.70 -1.08 35.08
CA GLY A 737 3.76 -1.87 35.87
C GLY A 737 4.39 -3.12 36.52
N ILE A 738 5.33 -3.80 35.85
CA ILE A 738 5.96 -5.02 36.41
C ILE A 738 6.69 -4.73 37.72
N PRO A 739 7.58 -3.73 37.84
CA PRO A 739 8.22 -3.39 39.11
C PRO A 739 7.21 -3.01 40.20
N LEU A 740 6.20 -2.20 39.88
CA LEU A 740 5.16 -1.79 40.80
C LEU A 740 4.35 -3.00 41.31
N ALA A 741 4.02 -3.96 40.45
CA ALA A 741 3.36 -5.20 40.84
C ALA A 741 4.26 -6.08 41.73
N ALA A 742 5.53 -6.23 41.35
CA ALA A 742 6.50 -7.02 42.10
C ALA A 742 6.78 -6.46 43.52
N LEU A 743 6.75 -5.13 43.68
CA LEU A 743 6.89 -4.42 44.93
C LEU A 743 5.60 -4.35 45.77
N GLY A 744 4.47 -4.85 45.26
CA GLY A 744 3.22 -4.89 45.99
C GLY A 744 2.35 -3.62 45.90
N TYR A 745 2.76 -2.66 45.06
CA TYR A 745 1.98 -1.40 44.87
C TYR A 745 0.83 -1.52 43.87
N LEU A 746 0.69 -2.65 43.16
CA LEU A 746 -0.29 -2.84 42.12
C LEU A 746 -1.14 -4.08 42.38
N SER A 747 -2.46 -3.94 42.56
CA SER A 747 -3.37 -5.07 42.64
C SER A 747 -3.61 -5.74 41.29
N PRO A 748 -3.98 -7.03 41.24
CA PRO A 748 -4.29 -7.73 39.98
C PRO A 748 -5.45 -7.04 39.19
N VAL A 749 -6.43 -6.44 39.86
CA VAL A 749 -7.55 -5.72 39.25
C VAL A 749 -7.06 -4.46 38.52
N VAL A 750 -6.23 -3.64 39.19
CA VAL A 750 -5.64 -2.44 38.59
C VAL A 750 -4.68 -2.82 37.46
N ALA A 751 -3.92 -3.90 37.62
CA ALA A 751 -3.07 -4.45 36.56
C ALA A 751 -3.88 -4.83 35.30
N GLY A 752 -5.02 -5.50 35.48
CA GLY A 752 -5.94 -5.86 34.39
C GLY A 752 -6.53 -4.62 33.69
N ALA A 753 -6.93 -3.61 34.45
CA ALA A 753 -7.44 -2.35 33.93
C ALA A 753 -6.37 -1.60 33.11
N ALA A 754 -5.16 -1.48 33.62
CA ALA A 754 -4.04 -0.85 32.91
C ALA A 754 -3.72 -1.58 31.59
N MET A 755 -3.76 -2.91 31.57
CA MET A 755 -3.56 -3.72 30.38
C MET A 755 -4.66 -3.48 29.32
N ALA A 756 -5.94 -3.43 29.74
CA ALA A 756 -7.05 -3.11 28.83
C ALA A 756 -6.89 -1.70 28.24
N LEU A 757 -6.51 -0.73 29.08
CA LEU A 757 -6.26 0.66 28.66
C LEU A 757 -5.09 0.75 27.65
N SER A 758 -4.03 -0.03 27.85
CA SER A 758 -2.89 -0.12 26.91
C SER A 758 -3.38 -0.52 25.51
N SER A 759 -4.20 -1.55 25.40
CA SER A 759 -4.76 -2.00 24.13
C SER A 759 -5.63 -0.94 23.46
N VAL A 760 -6.49 -0.26 24.25
CA VAL A 760 -7.33 0.84 23.75
C VAL A 760 -6.47 2.01 23.26
N SER A 761 -5.43 2.38 23.99
CA SER A 761 -4.53 3.47 23.63
C SER A 761 -3.84 3.21 22.28
N VAL A 762 -3.31 2.02 22.07
CA VAL A 762 -2.66 1.61 20.82
C VAL A 762 -3.63 1.67 19.63
N MET A 763 -4.84 1.14 19.80
CA MET A 763 -5.83 1.12 18.73
C MET A 763 -6.36 2.52 18.42
N ALA A 764 -6.66 3.32 19.43
CA ALA A 764 -7.09 4.70 19.25
C ALA A 764 -6.02 5.53 18.50
N ASN A 765 -4.74 5.34 18.87
CA ASN A 765 -3.63 6.02 18.21
C ASN A 765 -3.48 5.60 16.74
N ALA A 766 -3.64 4.31 16.41
CA ALA A 766 -3.63 3.82 15.03
C ALA A 766 -4.77 4.43 14.20
N LEU A 767 -5.98 4.49 14.76
CA LEU A 767 -7.16 5.05 14.09
C LEU A 767 -7.05 6.56 13.80
N LEU A 768 -6.16 7.31 14.49
CA LEU A 768 -5.90 8.71 14.17
C LEU A 768 -5.33 8.90 12.76
N LEU A 769 -4.74 7.87 12.13
CA LEU A 769 -4.31 7.92 10.73
C LEU A 769 -5.48 8.18 9.77
N LYS A 770 -6.72 7.79 10.12
CA LYS A 770 -7.91 8.08 9.31
C LYS A 770 -8.21 9.58 9.14
N ARG A 771 -7.60 10.43 9.97
CA ARG A 771 -7.73 11.89 9.88
C ARG A 771 -6.69 12.51 8.94
N TRP A 772 -5.82 11.71 8.36
CA TRP A 772 -4.85 12.19 7.41
C TRP A 772 -5.54 12.75 6.16
N ARG A 773 -5.04 13.90 5.69
CA ARG A 773 -5.44 14.58 4.44
C ARG A 773 -4.19 15.00 3.72
N MET A 774 -4.24 14.97 2.38
CA MET A 774 -3.21 15.50 1.50
C MET A 774 -3.09 17.01 1.64
#